data_f32d79c667950e8c7457837829293a82
#
_entry.id   f32d79c667950e8c7457837829293a82
#
_cell.length_a   1.000
_cell.length_b   1.000
_cell.length_c   1.000
_cell.angle_alpha   90.00
_cell.angle_beta   90.00
_cell.angle_gamma   90.00
#
_symmetry.space_group_name_H-M   'P 1'
#
loop_
_entity.id
_entity.type
_entity.pdbx_description
1 polymer ?
#
loop_
_entity_poly.entity_id
_entity_poly.type
_entity_poly.pdbx_seq_one_letter_code
_entity_poly.pdbx_strand_id
1 'polypeptide(L)'
;MMQRMRKFSILIFAVAASFSLGARESTLLDSGWKFQLGEATNAERAGFDDSGWQTISVPHNWGWEQAQQGKHYYRGPGWYRRELNLTPETGKRYFLRFEAASLVADAYLNGKKLGEHRGGFGAFGYEITDALSAGGTNLLAVRVSNKEEPDIAPLSGDFSVYGGLYRPVHLIETAAENFALTDHGSPGVAWLQTSVTKNRAVLDVAAQISNGSGQKQPLTLVATVLDANGSPVASSSQPIALATNVTAPYWLRVTVPHPHLWNGRPDPYLYQAVIELRSGDSVVDSVEQPLGLRFYSVDPDKGFSLNGKPYSLHGVNKHQDRFNKGWAVSEADLDEDMALIKEIGATVVRCAHYQHSDYFYSLCDKAGILVWAEIPQVNEIDPSEQFEETSRNQLLDLIRQNINHPSIFAWSLFNELWPGRPDPHRELQDLKIVANGEDPTRPTIAATSNAAMPEMNKIPDLLGWNIYPGWYSGWGTRDGFGKLLDARRQDSRQGGFCVSEYGAGANVNQHEQKPKQPRPDGQWHPEEWQAEVHEAAWAAMKQRPFVWGTFVWNMFDFAVSTRHEGGMPGRNDKGLVTYDRKIKKDAFYFYQANWSGEPMLYIASRRFIERTNAMTDVKIYSNAGTVELLLNGKSLGKRRDGTNDVFIWQHVQLQPGENRIEARAKRGGRSLSDSCVWSLK
;
A
#
# COMPACT_ATOMS: atom_id res chain seq x y z
N MET A 1 -26.38 -43.79 57.66
CA MET A 1 -26.90 -43.68 56.25
C MET A 1 -25.85 -42.90 55.48
N MET A 2 -24.95 -43.62 54.80
CA MET A 2 -23.77 -43.05 54.14
C MET A 2 -24.11 -42.63 52.70
N GLN A 3 -23.95 -41.35 52.37
CA GLN A 3 -24.05 -40.82 51.03
C GLN A 3 -22.67 -40.93 50.34
N ARG A 4 -22.61 -41.70 49.23
CA ARG A 4 -21.44 -41.83 48.37
C ARG A 4 -21.34 -40.60 47.47
N MET A 5 -20.26 -39.84 47.65
CA MET A 5 -19.82 -38.81 46.66
C MET A 5 -19.12 -39.52 45.51
N ARG A 6 -19.67 -39.42 44.31
CA ARG A 6 -18.99 -39.76 43.05
C ARG A 6 -18.06 -38.64 42.64
N LYS A 7 -16.77 -38.90 42.60
CA LYS A 7 -15.75 -38.04 42.01
C LYS A 7 -15.84 -38.16 40.49
N PHE A 8 -16.18 -37.07 39.81
CA PHE A 8 -16.01 -36.93 38.35
C PHE A 8 -14.58 -36.45 38.12
N SER A 9 -13.72 -37.29 37.52
CA SER A 9 -12.41 -36.90 37.01
C SER A 9 -12.62 -36.30 35.61
N ILE A 10 -12.39 -35.02 35.47
CA ILE A 10 -12.29 -34.35 34.18
C ILE A 10 -10.89 -34.62 33.67
N LEU A 11 -10.79 -35.43 32.60
CA LEU A 11 -9.56 -35.58 31.83
C LEU A 11 -9.41 -34.36 30.91
N ILE A 12 -8.52 -33.45 31.27
CA ILE A 12 -8.11 -32.34 30.39
C ILE A 12 -7.10 -32.95 29.42
N PHE A 13 -7.51 -33.16 28.16
CA PHE A 13 -6.58 -33.41 27.07
C PHE A 13 -5.89 -32.08 26.73
N ALA A 14 -4.68 -31.91 27.23
CA ALA A 14 -3.77 -30.90 26.70
C ALA A 14 -3.30 -31.40 25.34
N VAL A 15 -3.85 -30.86 24.28
CA VAL A 15 -3.26 -30.98 22.93
C VAL A 15 -2.00 -30.12 22.96
N ALA A 16 -0.85 -30.74 23.22
CA ALA A 16 0.44 -30.16 22.96
C ALA A 16 0.55 -30.01 21.43
N ALA A 17 0.51 -28.81 20.93
CA ALA A 17 0.91 -28.52 19.56
C ALA A 17 2.38 -28.90 19.43
N SER A 18 2.65 -30.06 18.88
CA SER A 18 3.98 -30.50 18.48
C SER A 18 4.35 -29.64 17.26
N PHE A 19 5.13 -28.58 17.47
CA PHE A 19 5.82 -27.92 16.37
C PHE A 19 6.72 -28.96 15.70
N SER A 20 6.34 -29.36 14.49
CA SER A 20 7.09 -30.33 13.68
C SER A 20 8.37 -29.64 13.20
N LEU A 21 9.52 -30.26 13.48
CA LEU A 21 10.85 -29.96 12.92
C LEU A 21 10.90 -30.33 11.41
N GLY A 22 10.12 -29.65 10.56
CA GLY A 22 10.04 -29.97 9.14
C GLY A 22 9.54 -28.82 8.26
N ALA A 23 8.95 -27.80 8.87
CA ALA A 23 8.49 -26.62 8.13
C ALA A 23 9.68 -25.72 7.71
N ARG A 24 9.50 -24.96 6.60
CA ARG A 24 10.51 -23.97 6.16
C ARG A 24 10.92 -23.06 7.31
N GLU A 25 12.20 -22.70 7.34
CA GLU A 25 12.75 -21.73 8.28
C GLU A 25 13.21 -20.49 7.53
N SER A 26 12.90 -19.31 8.05
CA SER A 26 13.28 -18.02 7.45
C SER A 26 14.10 -17.20 8.43
N THR A 27 15.31 -16.84 8.03
CA THR A 27 16.23 -15.99 8.80
C THR A 27 16.36 -14.64 8.13
N LEU A 28 16.10 -13.55 8.88
CA LEU A 28 16.29 -12.20 8.42
C LEU A 28 17.78 -11.84 8.33
N LEU A 29 18.20 -11.34 7.18
CA LEU A 29 19.58 -10.89 6.94
C LEU A 29 19.66 -9.36 7.02
N ASP A 30 19.42 -8.79 8.20
CA ASP A 30 19.33 -7.34 8.44
C ASP A 30 20.68 -6.66 8.72
N SER A 31 21.62 -7.37 9.30
CA SER A 31 22.92 -6.82 9.78
C SER A 31 24.11 -7.48 9.11
N GLY A 32 25.30 -6.96 9.36
CA GLY A 32 26.56 -7.53 8.84
C GLY A 32 26.81 -7.24 7.34
N TRP A 33 26.16 -6.24 6.78
CA TRP A 33 26.39 -5.82 5.40
C TRP A 33 27.52 -4.77 5.30
N LYS A 34 28.32 -4.90 4.26
CA LYS A 34 29.25 -3.88 3.77
C LYS A 34 28.64 -3.22 2.54
N PHE A 35 28.74 -1.91 2.43
CA PHE A 35 28.19 -1.13 1.32
C PHE A 35 29.19 -0.16 0.74
N GLN A 36 29.19 -0.03 -0.58
CA GLN A 36 29.95 0.96 -1.34
C GLN A 36 29.06 1.54 -2.43
N LEU A 37 28.91 2.86 -2.45
CA LEU A 37 28.24 3.57 -3.53
C LEU A 37 29.17 3.67 -4.74
N GLY A 38 28.67 3.43 -5.94
CA GLY A 38 29.43 3.43 -7.17
C GLY A 38 29.76 2.02 -7.67
N GLU A 39 30.47 1.96 -8.79
CA GLU A 39 30.92 0.68 -9.37
C GLU A 39 32.17 0.18 -8.64
N ALA A 40 32.24 -1.13 -8.43
CA ALA A 40 33.39 -1.81 -7.83
C ALA A 40 33.72 -3.08 -8.62
N THR A 41 34.72 -3.01 -9.47
CA THR A 41 35.09 -4.12 -10.35
C THR A 41 35.58 -5.33 -9.56
N ASN A 42 35.05 -6.52 -9.82
CA ASN A 42 35.32 -7.77 -9.11
C ASN A 42 34.81 -7.85 -7.67
N ALA A 43 33.91 -6.97 -7.25
CA ALA A 43 33.36 -6.99 -5.89
C ALA A 43 32.50 -8.24 -5.58
N GLU A 44 32.15 -9.03 -6.60
CA GLU A 44 31.52 -10.34 -6.45
C GLU A 44 32.45 -11.43 -5.92
N ARG A 45 33.79 -11.22 -5.98
CA ARG A 45 34.77 -12.24 -5.60
C ARG A 45 35.08 -12.25 -4.12
N ALA A 46 35.28 -13.43 -3.54
CA ALA A 46 35.58 -13.59 -2.12
C ALA A 46 36.87 -12.89 -1.68
N GLY A 47 37.89 -12.83 -2.56
CA GLY A 47 39.16 -12.20 -2.26
C GLY A 47 39.23 -10.68 -2.49
N PHE A 48 38.09 -10.03 -2.79
CA PHE A 48 38.02 -8.58 -2.93
C PHE A 48 38.14 -7.91 -1.56
N ASP A 49 38.99 -6.85 -1.46
CA ASP A 49 39.17 -6.08 -0.22
C ASP A 49 38.01 -5.07 -0.05
N ASP A 50 37.12 -5.34 0.87
CA ASP A 50 36.02 -4.47 1.28
C ASP A 50 36.24 -3.83 2.66
N SER A 51 37.48 -3.81 3.17
CA SER A 51 37.81 -3.26 4.49
C SER A 51 37.45 -1.78 4.62
N GLY A 52 37.53 -1.02 3.52
CA GLY A 52 37.16 0.39 3.45
C GLY A 52 35.67 0.66 3.27
N TRP A 53 34.83 -0.37 3.13
CA TRP A 53 33.41 -0.19 2.89
C TRP A 53 32.63 0.15 4.17
N GLN A 54 31.55 0.92 4.01
CA GLN A 54 30.67 1.26 5.12
C GLN A 54 29.95 0.01 5.64
N THR A 55 29.93 -0.19 6.97
CA THR A 55 29.08 -1.18 7.60
C THR A 55 27.67 -0.61 7.75
N ILE A 56 26.66 -1.31 7.23
CA ILE A 56 25.26 -0.89 7.25
C ILE A 56 24.33 -2.02 7.66
N SER A 57 23.07 -1.68 7.92
CA SER A 57 21.96 -2.63 8.01
C SER A 57 21.03 -2.46 6.83
N VAL A 58 20.33 -3.54 6.47
CA VAL A 58 19.24 -3.56 5.48
C VAL A 58 17.91 -3.62 6.26
N PRO A 59 16.90 -2.84 5.89
CA PRO A 59 16.73 -2.01 4.68
C PRO A 59 17.65 -0.79 4.60
N HIS A 60 18.21 -0.55 3.41
CA HIS A 60 19.11 0.58 3.14
C HIS A 60 18.86 1.15 1.74
N ASN A 61 18.89 2.47 1.61
CA ASN A 61 18.78 3.14 0.32
C ASN A 61 19.63 4.41 0.26
N TRP A 62 19.96 4.86 -0.95
CA TRP A 62 20.68 6.10 -1.20
C TRP A 62 19.88 7.07 -2.06
N GLY A 63 20.25 8.34 -2.06
CA GLY A 63 19.68 9.41 -2.88
C GLY A 63 18.59 10.20 -2.16
N TRP A 64 18.07 9.73 -1.05
CA TRP A 64 16.97 10.38 -0.33
C TRP A 64 17.41 11.69 0.36
N GLU A 65 18.66 11.78 0.86
CA GLU A 65 19.15 13.00 1.52
C GLU A 65 19.15 14.20 0.58
N GLN A 66 19.59 13.99 -0.65
CA GLN A 66 19.62 15.02 -1.67
C GLN A 66 18.22 15.30 -2.22
N ALA A 67 17.45 14.27 -2.52
CA ALA A 67 16.12 14.39 -3.10
C ALA A 67 15.17 15.19 -2.20
N GLN A 68 15.14 14.92 -0.89
CA GLN A 68 14.30 15.66 0.06
C GLN A 68 14.69 17.13 0.25
N GLN A 69 15.88 17.53 -0.25
CA GLN A 69 16.36 18.91 -0.28
C GLN A 69 16.15 19.59 -1.63
N GLY A 70 15.49 18.93 -2.59
CA GLY A 70 15.32 19.43 -3.95
C GLY A 70 16.62 19.45 -4.75
N LYS A 71 17.55 18.56 -4.48
CA LYS A 71 18.83 18.44 -5.17
C LYS A 71 18.86 17.21 -6.06
N HIS A 72 19.69 17.27 -7.09
CA HIS A 72 20.04 16.08 -7.85
C HIS A 72 20.69 15.04 -6.94
N TYR A 73 20.32 13.79 -7.11
CA TYR A 73 20.86 12.65 -6.35
C TYR A 73 21.46 11.63 -7.30
N TYR A 74 22.35 10.81 -6.75
CA TYR A 74 23.03 9.79 -7.52
C TYR A 74 22.07 8.72 -8.02
N ARG A 75 22.10 8.47 -9.34
CA ARG A 75 21.43 7.35 -10.02
C ARG A 75 22.48 6.50 -10.73
N GLY A 76 22.70 5.31 -10.21
CA GLY A 76 23.76 4.42 -10.66
C GLY A 76 23.92 3.23 -9.71
N PRO A 77 24.99 2.43 -9.88
CA PRO A 77 25.23 1.24 -9.07
C PRO A 77 25.65 1.53 -7.63
N GLY A 78 25.39 0.58 -6.77
CA GLY A 78 25.94 0.42 -5.44
C GLY A 78 26.10 -1.06 -5.12
N TRP A 79 27.11 -1.41 -4.37
CA TRP A 79 27.45 -2.79 -4.04
C TRP A 79 27.21 -3.08 -2.57
N TYR A 80 26.65 -4.24 -2.31
CA TYR A 80 26.44 -4.82 -0.99
C TYR A 80 27.20 -6.13 -0.89
N ARG A 81 27.86 -6.37 0.26
CA ARG A 81 28.57 -7.64 0.53
C ARG A 81 28.24 -8.10 1.94
N ARG A 82 28.07 -9.41 2.11
CA ARG A 82 27.81 -10.02 3.42
C ARG A 82 28.35 -11.43 3.45
N GLU A 83 29.02 -11.79 4.55
CA GLU A 83 29.37 -13.18 4.84
C GLU A 83 28.14 -13.94 5.36
N LEU A 84 27.95 -15.16 4.85
CA LEU A 84 26.97 -16.12 5.32
C LEU A 84 27.69 -17.32 5.89
N ASN A 85 27.60 -17.50 7.22
CA ASN A 85 28.12 -18.67 7.91
C ASN A 85 27.07 -19.78 7.87
N LEU A 86 27.06 -20.54 6.79
CA LEU A 86 26.07 -21.56 6.48
C LEU A 86 26.74 -22.79 5.90
N THR A 87 26.62 -23.93 6.60
CA THR A 87 27.03 -25.25 6.08
C THR A 87 25.80 -25.97 5.54
N PRO A 88 25.79 -26.32 4.24
CA PRO A 88 24.62 -27.01 3.68
C PRO A 88 24.43 -28.39 4.28
N GLU A 89 23.19 -28.71 4.63
CA GLU A 89 22.77 -30.03 5.11
C GLU A 89 22.21 -30.88 3.96
N THR A 90 22.53 -32.18 3.97
CA THR A 90 21.99 -33.13 2.99
C THR A 90 20.47 -33.23 3.09
N GLY A 91 19.78 -33.09 1.93
CA GLY A 91 18.33 -33.15 1.86
C GLY A 91 17.61 -31.86 2.14
N LYS A 92 18.35 -30.76 2.38
CA LYS A 92 17.82 -29.41 2.50
C LYS A 92 18.11 -28.58 1.26
N ARG A 93 17.29 -27.56 1.04
CA ARG A 93 17.46 -26.53 0.00
C ARG A 93 17.49 -25.15 0.64
N TYR A 94 18.26 -24.27 0.06
CA TYR A 94 18.51 -22.92 0.58
C TYR A 94 18.17 -21.89 -0.49
N PHE A 95 17.47 -20.84 -0.07
CA PHE A 95 17.02 -19.77 -0.95
C PHE A 95 17.33 -18.41 -0.33
N LEU A 96 17.70 -17.46 -1.18
CA LEU A 96 17.69 -16.04 -0.82
C LEU A 96 16.42 -15.42 -1.37
N ARG A 97 15.72 -14.64 -0.55
CA ARG A 97 14.57 -13.84 -0.96
C ARG A 97 14.84 -12.38 -0.63
N PHE A 98 14.77 -11.54 -1.64
CA PHE A 98 14.86 -10.08 -1.54
C PHE A 98 13.45 -9.53 -1.68
N GLU A 99 12.98 -8.73 -0.73
CA GLU A 99 11.63 -8.18 -0.81
C GLU A 99 11.50 -7.01 -1.79
N ALA A 100 12.59 -6.30 -2.08
CA ALA A 100 12.77 -5.43 -3.23
C ALA A 100 14.21 -4.93 -3.34
N ALA A 101 14.60 -4.55 -4.55
CA ALA A 101 15.83 -3.81 -4.85
C ALA A 101 15.60 -2.89 -6.05
N SER A 102 16.05 -1.66 -6.00
CA SER A 102 15.68 -0.67 -7.01
C SER A 102 16.87 -0.23 -7.86
N LEU A 103 16.80 -0.32 -9.20
CA LEU A 103 15.80 -0.88 -10.13
C LEU A 103 16.24 -2.24 -10.67
N VAL A 104 17.55 -2.47 -10.78
CA VAL A 104 18.17 -3.70 -11.26
C VAL A 104 19.06 -4.26 -10.17
N ALA A 105 18.97 -5.55 -9.91
CA ALA A 105 19.79 -6.24 -8.93
C ALA A 105 20.46 -7.48 -9.53
N ASP A 106 21.79 -7.53 -9.49
CA ASP A 106 22.60 -8.70 -9.76
C ASP A 106 23.05 -9.34 -8.46
N ALA A 107 22.67 -10.59 -8.22
CA ALA A 107 23.08 -11.34 -7.03
C ALA A 107 24.15 -12.38 -7.36
N TYR A 108 25.12 -12.50 -6.46
CA TYR A 108 26.27 -13.44 -6.57
C TYR A 108 26.48 -14.17 -5.25
N LEU A 109 26.81 -15.44 -5.32
CA LEU A 109 27.29 -16.21 -4.16
C LEU A 109 28.66 -16.84 -4.51
N ASN A 110 29.66 -16.56 -3.67
CA ASN A 110 31.03 -17.07 -3.87
C ASN A 110 31.63 -16.69 -5.25
N GLY A 111 31.25 -15.55 -5.81
CA GLY A 111 31.65 -15.08 -7.12
C GLY A 111 30.85 -15.64 -8.29
N LYS A 112 29.94 -16.59 -8.06
CA LYS A 112 29.03 -17.14 -9.09
C LYS A 112 27.77 -16.30 -9.16
N LYS A 113 27.40 -15.81 -10.36
CA LYS A 113 26.13 -15.09 -10.56
C LYS A 113 24.96 -16.04 -10.33
N LEU A 114 24.05 -15.66 -9.43
CA LEU A 114 22.79 -16.37 -9.17
C LEU A 114 21.72 -15.97 -10.19
N GLY A 115 21.63 -14.67 -10.48
CA GLY A 115 20.69 -14.12 -11.44
C GLY A 115 20.66 -12.61 -11.43
N GLU A 116 19.77 -12.05 -12.26
CA GLU A 116 19.45 -10.64 -12.36
C GLU A 116 17.95 -10.46 -12.18
N HIS A 117 17.54 -9.44 -11.42
CA HIS A 117 16.15 -9.01 -11.33
C HIS A 117 16.02 -7.60 -11.88
N ARG A 118 15.00 -7.39 -12.73
CA ARG A 118 14.67 -6.12 -13.39
C ARG A 118 13.27 -5.69 -13.00
N GLY A 119 13.19 -4.59 -12.27
CA GLY A 119 11.96 -4.07 -11.66
C GLY A 119 12.22 -3.69 -10.21
N GLY A 120 11.79 -2.48 -9.80
CA GLY A 120 12.23 -1.89 -8.54
C GLY A 120 11.39 -2.25 -7.32
N PHE A 121 10.26 -2.97 -7.45
CA PHE A 121 9.21 -2.94 -6.42
C PHE A 121 8.70 -4.32 -5.98
N GLY A 122 8.86 -5.34 -6.80
CA GLY A 122 8.52 -6.72 -6.48
C GLY A 122 9.62 -7.45 -5.72
N ALA A 123 9.25 -8.51 -5.00
CA ALA A 123 10.19 -9.43 -4.40
C ALA A 123 10.74 -10.42 -5.45
N PHE A 124 11.93 -10.92 -5.23
CA PHE A 124 12.56 -11.93 -6.06
C PHE A 124 13.41 -12.89 -5.22
N GLY A 125 13.71 -14.05 -5.75
CA GLY A 125 14.49 -15.03 -5.01
C GLY A 125 15.31 -15.95 -5.90
N TYR A 126 16.38 -16.48 -5.32
CA TYR A 126 17.28 -17.43 -5.97
C TYR A 126 17.53 -18.62 -5.07
N GLU A 127 17.53 -19.81 -5.66
CA GLU A 127 18.07 -20.99 -4.99
C GLU A 127 19.60 -20.91 -4.95
N ILE A 128 20.17 -21.17 -3.78
CA ILE A 128 21.61 -21.09 -3.55
C ILE A 128 22.25 -22.43 -3.16
N THR A 129 21.47 -23.50 -3.09
CA THR A 129 21.89 -24.82 -2.58
C THR A 129 23.21 -25.29 -3.21
N ASP A 130 23.29 -25.31 -4.56
CA ASP A 130 24.47 -25.76 -5.30
C ASP A 130 25.62 -24.74 -5.35
N ALA A 131 25.40 -23.52 -4.89
CA ALA A 131 26.40 -22.46 -4.85
C ALA A 131 27.07 -22.32 -3.46
N LEU A 132 26.52 -23.00 -2.44
CA LEU A 132 27.07 -23.01 -1.09
C LEU A 132 28.38 -23.79 -1.01
N SER A 133 29.33 -23.26 -0.26
CA SER A 133 30.60 -23.93 0.06
C SER A 133 30.42 -24.92 1.20
N ALA A 134 30.91 -26.12 1.04
CA ALA A 134 30.94 -27.12 2.13
C ALA A 134 31.80 -26.68 3.34
N GLY A 135 32.68 -25.70 3.18
CA GLY A 135 33.49 -25.14 4.26
C GLY A 135 32.76 -24.18 5.20
N GLY A 136 31.47 -23.89 4.94
CA GLY A 136 30.60 -23.13 5.83
C GLY A 136 30.67 -21.60 5.71
N THR A 137 31.75 -21.00 5.19
CA THR A 137 31.82 -19.56 4.94
C THR A 137 31.50 -19.28 3.49
N ASN A 138 30.48 -18.44 3.26
CA ASN A 138 30.01 -18.05 1.93
C ASN A 138 29.97 -16.52 1.84
N LEU A 139 30.22 -15.97 0.68
CA LEU A 139 30.12 -14.55 0.41
C LEU A 139 28.93 -14.27 -0.50
N LEU A 140 27.94 -13.58 0.02
CA LEU A 140 26.86 -12.97 -0.76
C LEU A 140 27.31 -11.55 -1.21
N ALA A 141 27.27 -11.30 -2.52
CA ALA A 141 27.46 -9.97 -3.08
C ALA A 141 26.26 -9.60 -3.94
N VAL A 142 25.81 -8.35 -3.82
CA VAL A 142 24.65 -7.85 -4.58
C VAL A 142 25.02 -6.48 -5.16
N ARG A 143 24.97 -6.37 -6.49
CA ARG A 143 25.06 -5.10 -7.19
C ARG A 143 23.63 -4.60 -7.44
N VAL A 144 23.30 -3.40 -6.95
CA VAL A 144 22.01 -2.78 -7.19
C VAL A 144 22.24 -1.48 -7.94
N SER A 145 21.39 -1.17 -8.93
CA SER A 145 21.45 0.07 -9.68
C SER A 145 20.06 0.71 -9.83
N ASN A 146 19.94 1.99 -9.48
CA ASN A 146 18.76 2.79 -9.76
C ASN A 146 18.93 3.70 -11.00
N LYS A 147 19.89 3.37 -11.86
CA LYS A 147 20.05 4.06 -13.14
C LYS A 147 18.76 3.95 -13.97
N GLU A 148 18.46 5.00 -14.71
CA GLU A 148 17.34 4.96 -15.65
C GLU A 148 17.63 3.97 -16.78
N GLU A 149 16.74 3.02 -16.95
CA GLU A 149 16.79 2.03 -18.03
C GLU A 149 15.51 2.19 -18.88
N PRO A 150 15.65 2.28 -20.22
CA PRO A 150 14.50 2.55 -21.09
C PRO A 150 13.47 1.41 -21.11
N ASP A 151 13.88 0.24 -20.70
CA ASP A 151 13.07 -0.98 -20.68
C ASP A 151 12.50 -1.32 -19.28
N ILE A 152 12.61 -0.42 -18.29
CA ILE A 152 12.08 -0.65 -16.94
C ILE A 152 11.23 0.52 -16.48
N ALA A 153 9.93 0.29 -16.25
CA ALA A 153 9.06 1.26 -15.62
C ALA A 153 9.46 1.49 -14.14
N PRO A 154 9.34 2.73 -13.60
CA PRO A 154 8.79 3.93 -14.24
C PRO A 154 9.83 4.66 -15.09
N LEU A 155 9.45 5.09 -16.30
CA LEU A 155 10.31 5.91 -17.15
C LEU A 155 10.28 7.39 -16.74
N SER A 156 9.15 7.82 -16.18
CA SER A 156 8.99 9.14 -15.55
C SER A 156 7.98 9.07 -14.41
N GLY A 157 7.90 10.13 -13.59
CA GLY A 157 6.93 10.20 -12.49
C GLY A 157 7.21 11.38 -11.56
N ASP A 158 6.17 11.81 -10.85
CA ASP A 158 6.27 12.89 -9.85
C ASP A 158 6.69 12.33 -8.48
N PHE A 159 7.76 11.54 -8.46
CA PHE A 159 8.37 10.95 -7.25
C PHE A 159 9.84 10.60 -7.50
N SER A 160 10.61 10.51 -6.43
CA SER A 160 12.04 10.15 -6.51
C SER A 160 12.22 8.63 -6.51
N VAL A 161 13.12 8.11 -7.36
CA VAL A 161 13.46 6.68 -7.44
C VAL A 161 14.81 6.45 -6.77
N TYR A 162 14.76 6.02 -5.51
CA TYR A 162 15.96 5.73 -4.73
C TYR A 162 16.58 4.41 -5.13
N GLY A 163 17.87 4.24 -4.87
CA GLY A 163 18.57 2.97 -5.09
C GLY A 163 18.79 2.21 -3.80
N GLY A 164 18.90 0.88 -3.87
CA GLY A 164 19.32 0.06 -2.74
C GLY A 164 18.49 -1.18 -2.48
N LEU A 165 18.95 -1.97 -1.51
CA LEU A 165 18.19 -3.04 -0.85
C LEU A 165 17.29 -2.38 0.20
N TYR A 166 16.20 -1.79 -0.24
CA TYR A 166 15.37 -0.92 0.61
C TYR A 166 14.24 -1.65 1.34
N ARG A 167 14.16 -2.97 1.18
CA ARG A 167 13.29 -3.88 1.93
C ARG A 167 14.10 -5.06 2.47
N PRO A 168 13.54 -5.87 3.40
CA PRO A 168 14.22 -7.01 3.99
C PRO A 168 14.81 -8.02 3.00
N VAL A 169 15.87 -8.71 3.43
CA VAL A 169 16.47 -9.85 2.73
C VAL A 169 16.40 -11.06 3.66
N HIS A 170 15.98 -12.20 3.14
CA HIS A 170 15.79 -13.43 3.91
C HIS A 170 16.63 -14.58 3.34
N LEU A 171 17.18 -15.38 4.22
CA LEU A 171 17.65 -16.74 3.95
C LEU A 171 16.54 -17.72 4.34
N ILE A 172 16.09 -18.51 3.38
CA ILE A 172 15.03 -19.50 3.61
C ILE A 172 15.61 -20.90 3.42
N GLU A 173 15.40 -21.74 4.42
CA GLU A 173 15.76 -23.17 4.43
C GLU A 173 14.49 -24.01 4.31
N THR A 174 14.51 -25.02 3.43
CA THR A 174 13.39 -25.95 3.22
C THR A 174 13.88 -27.39 3.13
N ALA A 175 12.95 -28.33 3.16
CA ALA A 175 13.21 -29.69 2.71
C ALA A 175 13.46 -29.73 1.19
N ALA A 176 13.88 -30.89 0.68
CA ALA A 176 14.09 -31.11 -0.75
C ALA A 176 12.79 -30.93 -1.56
N GLU A 177 11.67 -31.32 -1.01
CA GLU A 177 10.34 -31.07 -1.54
C GLU A 177 9.73 -29.87 -0.81
N ASN A 178 9.35 -28.84 -1.58
CA ASN A 178 8.83 -27.59 -1.01
C ASN A 178 7.88 -26.85 -1.96
N PHE A 179 7.09 -25.92 -1.45
CA PHE A 179 6.39 -24.93 -2.27
C PHE A 179 7.41 -24.01 -2.91
N ALA A 180 7.25 -23.75 -4.20
CA ALA A 180 8.23 -22.99 -5.00
C ALA A 180 8.43 -21.57 -4.45
N LEU A 181 9.69 -21.16 -4.35
CA LEU A 181 10.10 -19.83 -3.83
C LEU A 181 10.71 -18.93 -4.91
N THR A 182 10.96 -19.49 -6.12
CA THR A 182 11.61 -18.75 -7.23
C THR A 182 10.63 -18.31 -8.31
N ASP A 183 9.33 -18.60 -8.16
CA ASP A 183 8.29 -18.18 -9.09
C ASP A 183 7.85 -16.75 -8.76
N HIS A 184 8.44 -15.75 -9.39
CA HIS A 184 8.14 -14.33 -9.20
C HIS A 184 8.18 -13.88 -7.71
N GLY A 185 9.07 -14.47 -6.88
CA GLY A 185 9.14 -14.17 -5.45
C GLY A 185 7.87 -14.45 -4.66
N SER A 186 6.94 -15.21 -5.23
CA SER A 186 5.66 -15.57 -4.62
C SER A 186 5.82 -16.62 -3.51
N PRO A 187 4.81 -16.83 -2.66
CA PRO A 187 4.82 -17.90 -1.67
C PRO A 187 4.63 -19.31 -2.29
N GLY A 188 4.44 -19.40 -3.62
CA GLY A 188 4.15 -20.64 -4.34
C GLY A 188 2.72 -21.16 -4.15
N VAL A 189 1.82 -20.35 -3.57
CA VAL A 189 0.44 -20.73 -3.24
C VAL A 189 -0.52 -19.58 -3.48
N ALA A 190 -1.65 -19.85 -4.15
CA ALA A 190 -2.73 -18.91 -4.36
C ALA A 190 -4.08 -19.51 -3.92
N TRP A 191 -4.87 -18.72 -3.17
CA TRP A 191 -6.22 -19.07 -2.70
C TRP A 191 -7.26 -18.26 -3.49
N LEU A 192 -7.67 -18.76 -4.64
CA LEU A 192 -8.60 -18.08 -5.55
C LEU A 192 -10.04 -18.20 -5.04
N GLN A 193 -10.68 -17.09 -4.74
CA GLN A 193 -12.07 -17.01 -4.27
C GLN A 193 -13.04 -17.08 -5.45
N THR A 194 -13.21 -18.26 -6.06
CA THR A 194 -13.98 -18.44 -7.29
C THR A 194 -15.48 -18.23 -7.11
N SER A 195 -16.00 -18.43 -5.91
CA SER A 195 -17.38 -18.10 -5.57
C SER A 195 -17.51 -17.83 -4.08
N VAL A 196 -17.95 -16.65 -3.70
CA VAL A 196 -18.21 -16.30 -2.30
C VAL A 196 -19.62 -15.76 -2.17
N THR A 197 -20.38 -16.33 -1.24
CA THR A 197 -21.71 -15.91 -0.83
C THR A 197 -21.84 -15.98 0.69
N LYS A 198 -22.93 -15.49 1.26
CA LYS A 198 -23.20 -15.63 2.71
C LYS A 198 -23.36 -17.08 3.18
N ASN A 199 -23.70 -17.99 2.26
CA ASN A 199 -23.98 -19.38 2.59
C ASN A 199 -22.80 -20.30 2.32
N ARG A 200 -21.91 -19.92 1.41
CA ARG A 200 -20.80 -20.76 0.99
C ARG A 200 -19.69 -19.93 0.32
N ALA A 201 -18.43 -20.28 0.63
CA ALA A 201 -17.29 -19.86 -0.16
C ALA A 201 -16.63 -21.07 -0.80
N VAL A 202 -16.27 -20.95 -2.08
CA VAL A 202 -15.50 -21.94 -2.85
C VAL A 202 -14.17 -21.34 -3.20
N LEU A 203 -13.11 -22.04 -2.81
CA LEU A 203 -11.72 -21.63 -2.98
C LEU A 203 -11.02 -22.66 -3.87
N ASP A 204 -10.47 -22.23 -4.99
CA ASP A 204 -9.54 -23.03 -5.76
C ASP A 204 -8.11 -22.68 -5.30
N VAL A 205 -7.43 -23.65 -4.72
CA VAL A 205 -6.09 -23.48 -4.14
C VAL A 205 -5.07 -24.01 -5.14
N ALA A 206 -4.27 -23.12 -5.71
CA ALA A 206 -3.15 -23.44 -6.59
C ALA A 206 -1.86 -23.53 -5.78
N ALA A 207 -1.07 -24.57 -5.98
CA ALA A 207 0.22 -24.76 -5.36
C ALA A 207 1.28 -25.16 -6.38
N GLN A 208 2.36 -24.41 -6.46
CA GLN A 208 3.56 -24.75 -7.21
C GLN A 208 4.48 -25.55 -6.29
N ILE A 209 4.70 -26.82 -6.58
CA ILE A 209 5.51 -27.72 -5.73
C ILE A 209 6.76 -28.15 -6.47
N SER A 210 7.90 -28.00 -5.81
CA SER A 210 9.23 -28.35 -6.33
C SER A 210 9.76 -29.60 -5.63
N ASN A 211 10.40 -30.52 -6.38
CA ASN A 211 11.10 -31.69 -5.84
C ASN A 211 12.57 -31.66 -6.25
N GLY A 212 13.45 -31.40 -5.30
CA GLY A 212 14.92 -31.46 -5.49
C GLY A 212 15.57 -32.74 -4.94
N SER A 213 14.79 -33.75 -4.48
CA SER A 213 15.35 -34.93 -3.83
C SER A 213 16.02 -35.97 -4.75
N GLY A 214 15.90 -35.81 -6.06
CA GLY A 214 16.40 -36.78 -7.03
C GLY A 214 15.60 -38.11 -7.06
N GLN A 215 14.53 -38.21 -6.29
CA GLN A 215 13.66 -39.39 -6.22
C GLN A 215 12.19 -39.00 -6.36
N LYS A 216 11.39 -39.89 -6.93
CA LYS A 216 9.94 -39.70 -6.97
C LYS A 216 9.38 -39.93 -5.58
N GLN A 217 8.72 -38.93 -4.99
CA GLN A 217 8.15 -39.02 -3.65
C GLN A 217 6.62 -39.07 -3.72
N PRO A 218 5.99 -40.03 -3.03
CA PRO A 218 4.56 -40.00 -2.76
C PRO A 218 4.29 -39.00 -1.62
N LEU A 219 3.58 -37.93 -1.93
CA LEU A 219 3.24 -36.87 -0.99
C LEU A 219 1.74 -36.67 -0.92
N THR A 220 1.27 -36.00 0.12
CA THR A 220 -0.11 -35.57 0.25
C THR A 220 -0.13 -34.05 0.39
N LEU A 221 -0.86 -33.38 -0.50
CA LEU A 221 -1.15 -31.95 -0.39
C LEU A 221 -2.42 -31.78 0.44
N VAL A 222 -2.35 -30.98 1.50
CA VAL A 222 -3.46 -30.73 2.45
C VAL A 222 -3.69 -29.22 2.54
N ALA A 223 -4.90 -28.77 2.28
CA ALA A 223 -5.31 -27.37 2.44
C ALA A 223 -6.37 -27.28 3.53
N THR A 224 -6.14 -26.47 4.54
CA THR A 224 -7.03 -26.31 5.71
C THR A 224 -7.32 -24.84 5.95
N VAL A 225 -8.57 -24.52 6.20
CA VAL A 225 -9.02 -23.20 6.66
C VAL A 225 -9.35 -23.29 8.14
N LEU A 226 -8.67 -22.48 8.95
CA LEU A 226 -8.87 -22.36 10.40
C LEU A 226 -9.62 -21.07 10.71
N ASP A 227 -10.49 -21.10 11.70
CA ASP A 227 -11.11 -19.89 12.23
C ASP A 227 -10.11 -19.06 13.08
N ALA A 228 -10.55 -17.88 13.57
CA ALA A 228 -9.72 -17.01 14.40
C ALA A 228 -9.26 -17.63 15.74
N ASN A 229 -9.86 -18.77 16.15
CA ASN A 229 -9.46 -19.52 17.34
C ASN A 229 -8.54 -20.70 17.00
N GLY A 230 -8.14 -20.86 15.72
CA GLY A 230 -7.32 -21.97 15.25
C GLY A 230 -8.09 -23.29 15.05
N SER A 231 -9.43 -23.27 15.05
CA SER A 231 -10.24 -24.46 14.80
C SER A 231 -10.48 -24.68 13.31
N PRO A 232 -10.32 -25.93 12.79
CA PRO A 232 -10.54 -26.20 11.37
C PRO A 232 -12.03 -26.10 11.01
N VAL A 233 -12.33 -25.27 10.01
CA VAL A 233 -13.71 -25.07 9.49
C VAL A 233 -13.93 -25.72 8.13
N ALA A 234 -12.85 -25.94 7.38
CA ALA A 234 -12.88 -26.66 6.11
C ALA A 234 -11.49 -27.23 5.78
N SER A 235 -11.44 -28.37 5.12
CA SER A 235 -10.20 -28.98 4.67
C SER A 235 -10.41 -29.78 3.39
N SER A 236 -9.34 -29.92 2.61
CA SER A 236 -9.29 -30.80 1.43
C SER A 236 -7.89 -31.40 1.33
N SER A 237 -7.78 -32.61 0.82
CA SER A 237 -6.50 -33.27 0.63
C SER A 237 -6.46 -34.05 -0.68
N GLN A 238 -5.24 -34.20 -1.22
CA GLN A 238 -5.02 -34.93 -2.47
C GLN A 238 -3.64 -35.62 -2.43
N PRO A 239 -3.57 -36.93 -2.71
CA PRO A 239 -2.31 -37.59 -2.97
C PRO A 239 -1.67 -37.03 -4.24
N ILE A 240 -0.38 -36.73 -4.21
CA ILE A 240 0.39 -36.26 -5.34
C ILE A 240 1.64 -37.12 -5.52
N ALA A 241 2.12 -37.22 -6.76
CA ALA A 241 3.35 -37.91 -7.08
C ALA A 241 4.24 -36.99 -7.92
N LEU A 242 5.18 -36.35 -7.23
CA LEU A 242 6.06 -35.37 -7.83
C LEU A 242 7.29 -36.04 -8.44
N ALA A 243 7.53 -35.79 -9.73
CA ALA A 243 8.71 -36.27 -10.43
C ALA A 243 9.98 -35.61 -9.88
N THR A 244 11.13 -36.22 -10.14
CA THR A 244 12.44 -35.71 -9.69
C THR A 244 12.84 -34.45 -10.45
N ASN A 245 13.42 -33.47 -9.73
CA ASN A 245 13.96 -32.23 -10.30
C ASN A 245 12.94 -31.44 -11.15
N VAL A 246 11.68 -31.42 -10.73
CA VAL A 246 10.57 -30.75 -11.42
C VAL A 246 9.84 -29.85 -10.44
N THR A 247 9.40 -28.70 -10.92
CA THR A 247 8.37 -27.88 -10.29
C THR A 247 7.08 -28.05 -11.09
N ALA A 248 5.98 -28.37 -10.43
CA ALA A 248 4.69 -28.62 -11.07
C ALA A 248 3.52 -28.01 -10.31
N PRO A 249 2.47 -27.54 -11.02
CA PRO A 249 1.26 -27.03 -10.39
C PRO A 249 0.34 -28.15 -9.92
N TYR A 250 -0.26 -27.96 -8.75
CA TYR A 250 -1.33 -28.78 -8.21
C TYR A 250 -2.48 -27.94 -7.76
N TRP A 251 -3.69 -28.50 -7.79
CA TRP A 251 -4.91 -27.77 -7.45
C TRP A 251 -5.75 -28.54 -6.46
N LEU A 252 -6.27 -27.84 -5.47
CA LEU A 252 -7.26 -28.35 -4.52
C LEU A 252 -8.47 -27.44 -4.54
N ARG A 253 -9.64 -27.99 -4.21
CA ARG A 253 -10.85 -27.19 -3.94
C ARG A 253 -11.26 -27.31 -2.50
N VAL A 254 -11.36 -26.19 -1.81
CA VAL A 254 -11.84 -26.10 -0.43
C VAL A 254 -13.19 -25.38 -0.43
N THR A 255 -14.17 -25.89 0.32
CA THR A 255 -15.47 -25.23 0.46
C THR A 255 -15.73 -24.91 1.92
N VAL A 256 -15.89 -23.63 2.22
CA VAL A 256 -16.22 -23.14 3.57
C VAL A 256 -17.73 -22.91 3.65
N PRO A 257 -18.48 -23.69 4.46
CA PRO A 257 -19.91 -23.46 4.66
C PRO A 257 -20.14 -22.28 5.59
N HIS A 258 -21.17 -21.48 5.31
CA HIS A 258 -21.60 -20.33 6.11
C HIS A 258 -20.43 -19.43 6.57
N PRO A 259 -19.63 -18.90 5.64
CA PRO A 259 -18.40 -18.19 6.00
C PRO A 259 -18.69 -16.89 6.76
N HIS A 260 -17.84 -16.58 7.75
CA HIS A 260 -17.73 -15.23 8.30
C HIS A 260 -17.00 -14.38 7.26
N LEU A 261 -17.68 -13.40 6.69
CA LEU A 261 -17.12 -12.58 5.62
C LEU A 261 -16.24 -11.46 6.16
N TRP A 262 -15.18 -11.14 5.42
CA TRP A 262 -14.38 -9.94 5.63
C TRP A 262 -15.18 -8.71 5.17
N ASN A 263 -15.68 -7.91 6.09
CA ASN A 263 -16.61 -6.81 5.86
C ASN A 263 -15.95 -5.43 5.85
N GLY A 264 -14.64 -5.36 5.54
CA GLY A 264 -13.90 -4.11 5.60
C GLY A 264 -13.77 -3.61 7.05
N ARG A 265 -13.66 -2.29 7.25
CA ARG A 265 -13.42 -1.70 8.57
C ARG A 265 -14.38 -2.11 9.69
N PRO A 266 -15.69 -2.28 9.45
CA PRO A 266 -16.60 -2.69 10.52
C PRO A 266 -16.32 -4.07 11.10
N ASP A 267 -15.78 -4.98 10.31
CA ASP A 267 -15.58 -6.38 10.72
C ASP A 267 -14.57 -7.05 9.79
N PRO A 268 -13.26 -6.80 9.97
CA PRO A 268 -12.17 -7.31 9.14
C PRO A 268 -11.79 -8.75 9.52
N TYR A 269 -12.76 -9.66 9.52
CA TYR A 269 -12.55 -11.03 9.95
C TYR A 269 -11.61 -11.78 9.03
N LEU A 270 -10.57 -12.39 9.61
CA LEU A 270 -9.59 -13.19 8.90
C LEU A 270 -9.60 -14.62 9.43
N TYR A 271 -9.71 -15.56 8.51
CA TYR A 271 -9.31 -16.96 8.71
C TYR A 271 -7.80 -17.09 8.58
N GLN A 272 -7.25 -18.19 9.04
CA GLN A 272 -5.91 -18.66 8.72
C GLN A 272 -6.02 -19.77 7.67
N ALA A 273 -5.45 -19.55 6.50
CA ALA A 273 -5.34 -20.54 5.45
C ALA A 273 -3.98 -21.24 5.55
N VAL A 274 -3.99 -22.54 5.73
CA VAL A 274 -2.79 -23.38 5.87
C VAL A 274 -2.76 -24.38 4.74
N ILE A 275 -1.65 -24.45 4.02
CA ILE A 275 -1.39 -25.51 3.07
C ILE A 275 -0.13 -26.26 3.48
N GLU A 276 -0.21 -27.57 3.49
CA GLU A 276 0.86 -28.46 3.91
C GLU A 276 1.19 -29.47 2.83
N LEU A 277 2.47 -29.71 2.68
CA LEU A 277 3.02 -30.85 1.94
C LEU A 277 3.42 -31.92 2.96
N ARG A 278 2.84 -33.09 2.86
CA ARG A 278 3.06 -34.18 3.85
C ARG A 278 3.65 -35.43 3.23
N SER A 279 4.56 -36.08 3.94
CA SER A 279 5.03 -37.43 3.69
C SER A 279 4.56 -38.35 4.86
N GLY A 280 3.52 -39.14 4.62
CA GLY A 280 2.79 -39.81 5.70
C GLY A 280 2.20 -38.78 6.68
N ASP A 281 2.52 -38.94 7.98
CA ASP A 281 2.06 -38.01 9.04
C ASP A 281 2.98 -36.80 9.24
N SER A 282 4.16 -36.78 8.60
CA SER A 282 5.14 -35.69 8.76
C SER A 282 4.87 -34.56 7.80
N VAL A 283 4.89 -33.31 8.28
CA VAL A 283 4.86 -32.10 7.46
C VAL A 283 6.26 -31.87 6.88
N VAL A 284 6.35 -31.83 5.56
CA VAL A 284 7.58 -31.58 4.79
C VAL A 284 7.79 -30.09 4.58
N ASP A 285 6.71 -29.39 4.19
CA ASP A 285 6.69 -27.93 4.05
C ASP A 285 5.29 -27.39 4.30
N SER A 286 5.18 -26.14 4.74
CA SER A 286 3.90 -25.50 4.99
C SER A 286 3.94 -24.00 4.66
N VAL A 287 2.80 -23.47 4.20
CA VAL A 287 2.58 -22.04 3.99
C VAL A 287 1.30 -21.64 4.72
N GLU A 288 1.42 -20.63 5.56
CA GLU A 288 0.31 -20.05 6.29
C GLU A 288 0.06 -18.61 5.80
N GLN A 289 -1.21 -18.27 5.61
CA GLN A 289 -1.61 -16.95 5.11
C GLN A 289 -2.93 -16.50 5.73
N PRO A 290 -3.12 -15.19 5.96
CA PRO A 290 -4.45 -14.67 6.32
C PRO A 290 -5.40 -14.84 5.13
N LEU A 291 -6.66 -15.20 5.41
CA LEU A 291 -7.69 -15.38 4.40
C LEU A 291 -8.95 -14.62 4.81
N GLY A 292 -9.28 -13.55 4.09
CA GLY A 292 -10.53 -12.81 4.23
C GLY A 292 -11.48 -13.16 3.10
N LEU A 293 -12.61 -13.78 3.43
CA LEU A 293 -13.62 -14.19 2.44
C LEU A 293 -14.57 -13.04 2.12
N ARG A 294 -14.64 -12.63 0.86
CA ARG A 294 -15.44 -11.49 0.44
C ARG A 294 -15.83 -11.56 -1.03
N PHE A 295 -16.86 -10.79 -1.38
CA PHE A 295 -17.20 -10.43 -2.74
C PHE A 295 -17.59 -8.95 -2.81
N TYR A 296 -17.45 -8.34 -3.96
CA TYR A 296 -17.82 -6.94 -4.17
C TYR A 296 -18.31 -6.72 -5.60
N SER A 297 -18.94 -5.58 -5.80
CA SER A 297 -19.40 -5.13 -7.11
C SER A 297 -19.35 -3.62 -7.20
N VAL A 298 -19.17 -3.11 -8.41
CA VAL A 298 -19.27 -1.70 -8.74
C VAL A 298 -20.48 -1.51 -9.66
N ASP A 299 -21.44 -0.71 -9.20
CA ASP A 299 -22.63 -0.34 -9.97
C ASP A 299 -22.48 1.14 -10.37
N PRO A 300 -22.66 1.50 -11.66
CA PRO A 300 -22.46 2.86 -12.13
C PRO A 300 -23.41 3.90 -11.50
N ASP A 301 -24.54 3.48 -10.98
CA ASP A 301 -25.56 4.37 -10.39
C ASP A 301 -25.61 4.30 -8.86
N LYS A 302 -25.23 3.16 -8.28
CA LYS A 302 -25.31 2.89 -6.83
C LYS A 302 -23.99 2.89 -6.12
N GLY A 303 -22.87 2.90 -6.87
CA GLY A 303 -21.54 2.90 -6.33
C GLY A 303 -21.01 1.50 -5.97
N PHE A 304 -20.05 1.45 -5.04
CA PHE A 304 -19.38 0.23 -4.60
C PHE A 304 -20.18 -0.52 -3.52
N SER A 305 -20.23 -1.83 -3.63
CA SER A 305 -20.83 -2.71 -2.63
C SER A 305 -19.85 -3.78 -2.19
N LEU A 306 -19.75 -4.01 -0.88
CA LEU A 306 -18.97 -5.09 -0.27
C LEU A 306 -19.95 -6.10 0.37
N ASN A 307 -19.81 -7.38 0.02
CA ASN A 307 -20.67 -8.47 0.51
C ASN A 307 -22.17 -8.19 0.33
N GLY A 308 -22.52 -7.52 -0.79
CA GLY A 308 -23.89 -7.17 -1.16
C GLY A 308 -24.50 -6.01 -0.36
N LYS A 309 -23.68 -5.24 0.37
CA LYS A 309 -24.09 -4.02 1.06
C LYS A 309 -23.37 -2.82 0.47
N PRO A 310 -24.04 -1.65 0.34
CA PRO A 310 -23.34 -0.41 -0.03
C PRO A 310 -22.15 -0.15 0.91
N TYR A 311 -21.00 0.18 0.34
CA TYR A 311 -19.77 0.45 1.08
C TYR A 311 -19.08 1.67 0.48
N SER A 312 -18.92 2.73 1.28
CA SER A 312 -18.31 3.97 0.82
C SER A 312 -16.80 3.84 0.72
N LEU A 313 -16.23 4.13 -0.46
CA LEU A 313 -14.80 4.17 -0.66
C LEU A 313 -14.27 5.59 -0.43
N HIS A 314 -13.96 5.89 0.82
CA HIS A 314 -13.27 7.11 1.26
C HIS A 314 -11.78 6.82 1.26
N GLY A 315 -11.06 7.31 0.27
CA GLY A 315 -9.69 6.90 -0.02
C GLY A 315 -8.67 8.00 0.09
N VAL A 316 -7.44 7.55 0.31
CA VAL A 316 -6.23 8.35 0.20
C VAL A 316 -5.21 7.65 -0.69
N ASN A 317 -4.38 8.42 -1.38
CA ASN A 317 -3.19 7.90 -2.03
C ASN A 317 -2.02 7.90 -1.05
N LYS A 318 -1.09 6.97 -1.21
CA LYS A 318 0.11 6.87 -0.39
C LYS A 318 1.32 6.48 -1.23
N HIS A 319 2.40 7.27 -1.16
CA HIS A 319 3.76 6.85 -1.53
C HIS A 319 4.44 6.10 -0.37
N GLN A 320 5.46 5.27 -0.67
CA GLN A 320 6.16 4.50 0.37
C GLN A 320 7.28 5.29 1.07
N ASP A 321 7.62 6.50 0.61
CA ASP A 321 8.74 7.24 1.15
C ASP A 321 8.43 7.94 2.50
N ARG A 322 9.48 8.22 3.25
CA ARG A 322 9.41 8.86 4.56
C ARG A 322 10.57 9.81 4.78
N PHE A 323 10.30 10.92 5.48
CA PHE A 323 11.31 11.91 5.85
C PHE A 323 12.51 11.27 6.57
N ASN A 324 13.72 11.59 6.12
CA ASN A 324 14.98 11.08 6.61
C ASN A 324 15.21 9.55 6.47
N LYS A 325 14.38 8.87 5.68
CA LYS A 325 14.51 7.42 5.44
C LYS A 325 14.42 7.03 3.97
N GLY A 326 13.82 7.90 3.13
CA GLY A 326 13.47 7.53 1.76
C GLY A 326 12.56 6.30 1.75
N TRP A 327 12.95 5.24 1.04
CA TRP A 327 12.18 4.00 0.93
C TRP A 327 12.55 2.92 1.97
N ALA A 328 13.64 3.11 2.73
CA ALA A 328 14.04 2.17 3.77
C ALA A 328 13.21 2.36 5.06
N VAL A 329 11.89 2.15 4.95
CA VAL A 329 10.93 2.29 6.03
C VAL A 329 10.83 1.01 6.86
N SER A 330 10.67 1.15 8.18
CA SER A 330 10.46 0.04 9.10
C SER A 330 8.98 -0.32 9.22
N GLU A 331 8.67 -1.49 9.80
CA GLU A 331 7.31 -1.87 10.15
C GLU A 331 6.65 -0.84 11.08
N ALA A 332 7.37 -0.31 12.07
CA ALA A 332 6.87 0.73 12.97
C ALA A 332 6.48 2.03 12.24
N ASP A 333 7.20 2.38 11.16
CA ASP A 333 6.83 3.51 10.30
C ASP A 333 5.52 3.25 9.55
N LEU A 334 5.31 2.02 9.10
CA LEU A 334 4.08 1.61 8.41
C LEU A 334 2.90 1.50 9.37
N ASP A 335 3.14 1.09 10.62
CA ASP A 335 2.13 1.11 11.69
C ASP A 335 1.66 2.53 11.98
N GLU A 336 2.58 3.52 12.06
CA GLU A 336 2.23 4.93 12.24
C GLU A 336 1.42 5.46 11.04
N ASP A 337 1.83 5.16 9.80
CA ASP A 337 1.08 5.53 8.61
C ASP A 337 -0.34 4.93 8.63
N MET A 338 -0.47 3.65 8.99
CA MET A 338 -1.75 2.97 9.11
C MET A 338 -2.63 3.56 10.22
N ALA A 339 -2.05 3.94 11.35
CA ALA A 339 -2.79 4.60 12.44
C ALA A 339 -3.42 5.92 11.97
N LEU A 340 -2.69 6.75 11.21
CA LEU A 340 -3.18 8.00 10.65
C LEU A 340 -4.27 7.77 9.58
N ILE A 341 -4.11 6.76 8.72
CA ILE A 341 -5.10 6.35 7.71
C ILE A 341 -6.40 5.88 8.38
N LYS A 342 -6.30 5.15 9.48
CA LYS A 342 -7.47 4.75 10.29
C LYS A 342 -8.12 5.93 10.98
N GLU A 343 -7.33 6.84 11.53
CA GLU A 343 -7.80 8.02 12.27
C GLU A 343 -8.64 8.94 11.40
N ILE A 344 -8.19 9.23 10.16
CA ILE A 344 -8.95 10.08 9.24
C ILE A 344 -10.30 9.46 8.81
N GLY A 345 -10.47 8.16 8.97
CA GLY A 345 -11.69 7.45 8.58
C GLY A 345 -11.63 6.83 7.18
N ALA A 346 -10.45 6.71 6.57
CA ALA A 346 -10.30 6.09 5.25
C ALA A 346 -10.75 4.61 5.27
N THR A 347 -11.36 4.17 4.17
CA THR A 347 -11.82 2.79 3.95
C THR A 347 -11.05 2.10 2.84
N VAL A 348 -10.28 2.86 2.08
CA VAL A 348 -9.46 2.38 0.97
C VAL A 348 -8.19 3.20 0.84
N VAL A 349 -7.10 2.57 0.39
CA VAL A 349 -5.83 3.21 0.06
C VAL A 349 -5.44 2.83 -1.37
N ARG A 350 -5.05 3.82 -2.18
CA ARG A 350 -4.35 3.58 -3.43
C ARG A 350 -2.85 3.63 -3.17
N CYS A 351 -2.17 2.52 -3.38
CA CYS A 351 -0.73 2.37 -3.23
C CYS A 351 -0.03 2.91 -4.48
N ALA A 352 0.10 4.24 -4.53
CA ALA A 352 0.65 4.95 -5.68
C ALA A 352 2.20 4.92 -5.66
N HIS A 353 2.86 4.73 -6.78
CA HIS A 353 2.37 4.31 -8.11
C HIS A 353 3.00 2.95 -8.46
N TYR A 354 3.22 2.10 -7.48
CA TYR A 354 3.98 0.84 -7.56
C TYR A 354 3.61 -0.11 -6.42
N GLN A 355 4.07 -1.36 -6.52
CA GLN A 355 3.86 -2.36 -5.47
C GLN A 355 4.46 -1.90 -4.14
N HIS A 356 3.64 -1.87 -3.08
CA HIS A 356 4.08 -1.63 -1.71
C HIS A 356 4.54 -2.93 -1.03
N SER A 357 5.05 -2.83 0.22
CA SER A 357 5.51 -4.01 0.96
C SER A 357 4.34 -4.92 1.35
N ASP A 358 4.60 -6.22 1.42
CA ASP A 358 3.68 -7.24 1.93
C ASP A 358 3.16 -6.90 3.34
N TYR A 359 4.04 -6.38 4.20
CA TYR A 359 3.65 -5.93 5.54
C TYR A 359 2.56 -4.85 5.50
N PHE A 360 2.65 -3.87 4.58
CA PHE A 360 1.62 -2.84 4.47
C PHE A 360 0.27 -3.40 3.99
N TYR A 361 0.28 -4.34 3.05
CA TYR A 361 -0.94 -5.03 2.63
C TYR A 361 -1.53 -5.87 3.77
N SER A 362 -0.69 -6.54 4.57
CA SER A 362 -1.12 -7.26 5.77
C SER A 362 -1.74 -6.35 6.83
N LEU A 363 -1.24 -5.11 6.99
CA LEU A 363 -1.88 -4.11 7.84
C LEU A 363 -3.25 -3.70 7.30
N CYS A 364 -3.41 -3.55 5.99
CA CYS A 364 -4.70 -3.26 5.35
C CYS A 364 -5.71 -4.40 5.56
N ASP A 365 -5.28 -5.66 5.42
CA ASP A 365 -6.11 -6.84 5.69
C ASP A 365 -6.69 -6.83 7.12
N LYS A 366 -5.82 -6.62 8.11
CA LYS A 366 -6.16 -6.56 9.54
C LYS A 366 -7.01 -5.35 9.90
N ALA A 367 -6.80 -4.22 9.22
CA ALA A 367 -7.53 -2.99 9.46
C ALA A 367 -8.87 -2.91 8.70
N GLY A 368 -9.13 -3.83 7.78
CA GLY A 368 -10.33 -3.80 6.94
C GLY A 368 -10.30 -2.68 5.90
N ILE A 369 -9.11 -2.24 5.46
CA ILE A 369 -8.94 -1.18 4.47
C ILE A 369 -8.70 -1.81 3.11
N LEU A 370 -9.54 -1.47 2.13
CA LEU A 370 -9.34 -1.92 0.76
C LEU A 370 -8.07 -1.31 0.14
N VAL A 371 -7.49 -2.00 -0.83
CA VAL A 371 -6.27 -1.57 -1.52
C VAL A 371 -6.47 -1.60 -3.02
N TRP A 372 -6.10 -0.50 -3.67
CA TRP A 372 -5.82 -0.42 -5.09
C TRP A 372 -4.30 -0.57 -5.28
N ALA A 373 -3.85 -1.67 -5.87
CA ALA A 373 -2.44 -1.98 -6.08
C ALA A 373 -2.02 -1.71 -7.53
N GLU A 374 -0.82 -1.15 -7.74
CA GLU A 374 -0.35 -0.66 -9.05
C GLU A 374 1.01 -1.21 -9.46
N ILE A 375 1.20 -1.40 -10.77
CA ILE A 375 2.52 -1.48 -11.38
C ILE A 375 3.01 -0.06 -11.70
N PRO A 376 4.35 0.17 -11.78
CA PRO A 376 4.92 1.51 -11.93
C PRO A 376 4.83 2.11 -13.33
N GLN A 377 3.83 1.75 -14.12
CA GLN A 377 3.62 2.26 -15.48
C GLN A 377 2.95 3.63 -15.44
N VAL A 378 3.78 4.67 -15.36
CA VAL A 378 3.37 6.06 -15.12
C VAL A 378 3.86 6.95 -16.25
N ASN A 379 2.97 7.80 -16.78
CA ASN A 379 3.21 8.84 -17.78
C ASN A 379 3.66 8.34 -19.15
N GLU A 380 4.68 7.51 -19.21
CA GLU A 380 5.37 7.09 -20.44
C GLU A 380 5.57 5.59 -20.49
N ILE A 381 5.63 5.05 -21.71
CA ILE A 381 6.03 3.70 -22.02
C ILE A 381 7.11 3.72 -23.12
N ASP A 382 7.88 2.64 -23.25
CA ASP A 382 8.80 2.39 -24.36
C ASP A 382 8.22 1.32 -25.29
N PRO A 383 8.34 1.43 -26.63
CA PRO A 383 7.75 0.46 -27.56
C PRO A 383 8.57 -0.82 -27.75
N SER A 384 9.64 -1.01 -26.99
CA SER A 384 10.51 -2.19 -27.10
C SER A 384 9.87 -3.44 -26.51
N GLU A 385 10.17 -4.60 -27.08
CA GLU A 385 9.75 -5.90 -26.55
C GLU A 385 10.27 -6.11 -25.10
N GLN A 386 11.45 -5.56 -24.79
CA GLN A 386 12.05 -5.62 -23.46
C GLN A 386 11.22 -4.87 -22.43
N PHE A 387 10.68 -3.69 -22.78
CA PHE A 387 9.81 -2.94 -21.89
C PHE A 387 8.50 -3.70 -21.66
N GLU A 388 7.88 -4.23 -22.71
CA GLU A 388 6.67 -5.04 -22.59
C GLU A 388 6.91 -6.28 -21.72
N GLU A 389 8.07 -6.95 -21.86
CA GLU A 389 8.44 -8.09 -21.02
C GLU A 389 8.63 -7.70 -19.55
N THR A 390 9.36 -6.61 -19.27
CA THR A 390 9.57 -6.12 -17.91
C THR A 390 8.28 -5.64 -17.27
N SER A 391 7.41 -4.94 -18.00
CA SER A 391 6.09 -4.52 -17.51
C SER A 391 5.22 -5.72 -17.15
N ARG A 392 5.23 -6.76 -18.00
CA ARG A 392 4.54 -8.03 -17.73
C ARG A 392 5.08 -8.72 -16.48
N ASN A 393 6.40 -8.80 -16.34
CA ASN A 393 7.03 -9.41 -15.17
C ASN A 393 6.70 -8.65 -13.88
N GLN A 394 6.71 -7.31 -13.88
CA GLN A 394 6.29 -6.50 -12.74
C GLN A 394 4.81 -6.73 -12.39
N LEU A 395 3.94 -6.97 -13.38
CA LEU A 395 2.53 -7.30 -13.12
C LEU A 395 2.38 -8.73 -12.54
N LEU A 396 3.15 -9.69 -13.04
CA LEU A 396 3.20 -11.05 -12.48
C LEU A 396 3.71 -11.05 -11.05
N ASP A 397 4.78 -10.29 -10.76
CA ASP A 397 5.30 -10.09 -9.41
C ASP A 397 4.22 -9.53 -8.50
N LEU A 398 3.54 -8.44 -8.92
CA LEU A 398 2.49 -7.80 -8.15
C LEU A 398 1.36 -8.78 -7.82
N ILE A 399 0.84 -9.53 -8.81
CA ILE A 399 -0.31 -10.42 -8.63
C ILE A 399 0.09 -11.66 -7.84
N ARG A 400 1.13 -12.40 -8.26
CA ARG A 400 1.49 -13.69 -7.63
C ARG A 400 1.94 -13.56 -6.19
N GLN A 401 2.61 -12.46 -5.84
CA GLN A 401 3.02 -12.18 -4.47
C GLN A 401 1.85 -11.79 -3.57
N ASN A 402 0.83 -11.11 -4.11
CA ASN A 402 -0.17 -10.43 -3.30
C ASN A 402 -1.61 -10.94 -3.52
N ILE A 403 -1.81 -11.98 -4.32
CA ILE A 403 -3.14 -12.51 -4.66
C ILE A 403 -3.96 -12.96 -3.45
N ASN A 404 -3.27 -13.34 -2.35
CA ASN A 404 -3.91 -13.83 -1.14
C ASN A 404 -4.38 -12.72 -0.18
N HIS A 405 -3.99 -11.45 -0.41
CA HIS A 405 -4.46 -10.32 0.40
C HIS A 405 -5.93 -9.99 0.11
N PRO A 406 -6.85 -10.18 1.08
CA PRO A 406 -8.26 -9.84 0.90
C PRO A 406 -8.52 -8.35 0.71
N SER A 407 -7.65 -7.49 1.22
CA SER A 407 -7.75 -6.04 1.08
C SER A 407 -7.62 -5.58 -0.38
N ILE A 408 -6.80 -6.22 -1.20
CA ILE A 408 -6.61 -5.84 -2.59
C ILE A 408 -7.90 -6.14 -3.37
N PHE A 409 -8.49 -5.09 -3.98
CA PHE A 409 -9.72 -5.23 -4.74
C PHE A 409 -9.54 -5.07 -6.25
N ALA A 410 -8.42 -4.47 -6.71
CA ALA A 410 -8.16 -4.25 -8.12
C ALA A 410 -6.65 -4.19 -8.43
N TRP A 411 -6.27 -4.61 -9.63
CA TRP A 411 -4.92 -4.55 -10.19
C TRP A 411 -4.82 -3.43 -11.20
N SER A 412 -3.95 -2.44 -10.97
CA SER A 412 -3.80 -1.27 -11.84
C SER A 412 -2.80 -1.50 -12.94
N LEU A 413 -3.21 -1.16 -14.17
CA LEU A 413 -2.40 -1.35 -15.36
C LEU A 413 -1.55 -0.12 -15.69
N PHE A 414 -2.04 1.11 -15.38
CA PHE A 414 -1.31 2.35 -15.67
C PHE A 414 -1.81 3.53 -14.86
N ASN A 415 -0.98 4.58 -14.81
CA ASN A 415 -1.33 5.92 -14.35
C ASN A 415 -0.94 6.98 -15.37
N GLU A 416 -1.89 7.83 -15.80
CA GLU A 416 -1.68 9.08 -16.56
C GLU A 416 -0.80 8.96 -17.81
N LEU A 417 -0.93 7.90 -18.59
CA LEU A 417 -0.17 7.79 -19.83
C LEU A 417 -0.48 8.97 -20.75
N TRP A 418 0.59 9.60 -21.28
CA TRP A 418 0.47 10.80 -22.08
C TRP A 418 0.03 10.49 -23.51
N PRO A 419 -0.78 11.39 -24.13
CA PRO A 419 -1.11 11.25 -25.54
C PRO A 419 0.13 11.49 -26.40
N GLY A 420 0.40 10.58 -27.29
CA GLY A 420 1.53 10.73 -28.18
C GLY A 420 2.11 9.40 -28.58
N ARG A 421 3.41 9.26 -28.55
CA ARG A 421 4.12 8.07 -28.98
C ARG A 421 4.89 7.47 -27.78
N PRO A 422 4.94 6.14 -27.73
CA PRO A 422 4.24 5.14 -28.53
C PRO A 422 2.76 4.99 -28.16
N ASP A 423 1.98 4.31 -29.02
CA ASP A 423 0.58 3.95 -28.73
C ASP A 423 0.56 2.79 -27.72
N PRO A 424 -0.04 2.96 -26.54
CA PRO A 424 -0.02 1.98 -25.47
C PRO A 424 -1.04 0.86 -25.63
N HIS A 425 -1.91 0.88 -26.64
CA HIS A 425 -3.07 0.00 -26.71
C HIS A 425 -2.71 -1.49 -26.67
N ARG A 426 -1.72 -1.93 -27.46
CA ARG A 426 -1.32 -3.34 -27.51
C ARG A 426 -0.81 -3.82 -26.16
N GLU A 427 0.12 -3.10 -25.58
CA GLU A 427 0.72 -3.44 -24.29
C GLU A 427 -0.34 -3.49 -23.18
N LEU A 428 -1.23 -2.50 -23.10
CA LEU A 428 -2.27 -2.48 -22.08
C LEU A 428 -3.30 -3.61 -22.24
N GLN A 429 -3.60 -4.01 -23.48
CA GLN A 429 -4.44 -5.18 -23.73
C GLN A 429 -3.75 -6.47 -23.29
N ASP A 430 -2.45 -6.62 -23.56
CA ASP A 430 -1.66 -7.78 -23.14
C ASP A 430 -1.56 -7.84 -21.61
N LEU A 431 -1.29 -6.72 -20.94
CA LEU A 431 -1.30 -6.64 -19.47
C LEU A 431 -2.65 -7.01 -18.89
N LYS A 432 -3.77 -6.57 -19.50
CA LYS A 432 -5.11 -6.97 -19.05
C LYS A 432 -5.34 -8.48 -19.22
N ILE A 433 -4.90 -9.08 -20.33
CA ILE A 433 -4.99 -10.53 -20.56
C ILE A 433 -4.21 -11.28 -19.47
N VAL A 434 -2.99 -10.83 -19.18
CA VAL A 434 -2.15 -11.41 -18.12
C VAL A 434 -2.84 -11.30 -16.76
N ALA A 435 -3.32 -10.11 -16.38
CA ALA A 435 -4.00 -9.91 -15.10
C ALA A 435 -5.21 -10.82 -14.92
N ASN A 436 -6.06 -10.92 -15.95
CA ASN A 436 -7.25 -11.79 -15.93
C ASN A 436 -6.90 -13.29 -15.95
N GLY A 437 -5.77 -13.65 -16.53
CA GLY A 437 -5.27 -15.04 -16.52
C GLY A 437 -4.73 -15.47 -15.16
N GLU A 438 -4.03 -14.57 -14.46
CA GLU A 438 -3.48 -14.84 -13.13
C GLU A 438 -4.56 -14.75 -12.03
N ASP A 439 -5.43 -13.73 -12.12
CA ASP A 439 -6.51 -13.52 -11.15
C ASP A 439 -7.84 -13.12 -11.81
N PRO A 440 -8.68 -14.09 -12.18
CA PRO A 440 -10.00 -13.82 -12.74
C PRO A 440 -11.02 -13.29 -11.71
N THR A 441 -10.64 -13.18 -10.43
CA THR A 441 -11.54 -12.80 -9.33
C THR A 441 -11.53 -11.32 -9.02
N ARG A 442 -10.54 -10.57 -9.53
CA ARG A 442 -10.41 -9.12 -9.35
C ARG A 442 -10.42 -8.39 -10.69
N PRO A 443 -11.04 -7.20 -10.78
CA PRO A 443 -11.00 -6.38 -11.98
C PRO A 443 -9.64 -5.72 -12.16
N THR A 444 -9.33 -5.38 -13.40
CA THR A 444 -8.29 -4.43 -13.73
C THR A 444 -8.80 -2.99 -13.57
N ILE A 445 -7.91 -2.07 -13.20
CA ILE A 445 -8.22 -0.65 -13.01
C ILE A 445 -7.10 0.21 -13.60
N ALA A 446 -7.36 1.49 -13.86
CA ALA A 446 -6.33 2.46 -14.18
C ALA A 446 -6.74 3.86 -13.73
N ALA A 447 -5.74 4.75 -13.59
CA ALA A 447 -5.94 6.16 -13.34
C ALA A 447 -5.57 6.98 -14.58
N THR A 448 -6.39 7.97 -14.94
CA THR A 448 -6.15 8.83 -16.10
C THR A 448 -6.48 10.28 -15.80
N SER A 449 -5.71 11.20 -16.38
CA SER A 449 -6.04 12.63 -16.47
C SER A 449 -6.52 13.02 -17.87
N ASN A 450 -6.50 12.08 -18.83
CA ASN A 450 -6.58 12.36 -20.25
C ASN A 450 -7.87 11.83 -20.90
N ALA A 451 -8.77 12.75 -21.25
CA ALA A 451 -10.00 12.43 -21.98
C ALA A 451 -9.79 12.28 -23.52
N ALA A 452 -8.62 12.67 -24.05
CA ALA A 452 -8.34 12.59 -25.48
C ALA A 452 -7.97 11.16 -25.94
N MET A 453 -7.82 10.21 -25.00
CA MET A 453 -7.53 8.79 -25.30
C MET A 453 -8.66 7.86 -24.84
N PRO A 454 -9.88 8.00 -25.37
CA PRO A 454 -11.05 7.27 -24.87
C PRO A 454 -10.92 5.75 -25.04
N GLU A 455 -10.25 5.28 -26.09
CA GLU A 455 -10.09 3.83 -26.33
C GLU A 455 -9.12 3.21 -25.33
N MET A 456 -8.04 3.90 -24.97
CA MET A 456 -7.14 3.48 -23.88
C MET A 456 -7.90 3.41 -22.54
N ASN A 457 -8.71 4.41 -22.24
CA ASN A 457 -9.47 4.50 -20.99
C ASN A 457 -10.55 3.39 -20.85
N LYS A 458 -10.89 2.70 -21.95
CA LYS A 458 -11.84 1.57 -21.95
C LYS A 458 -11.17 0.21 -21.77
N ILE A 459 -9.84 0.13 -21.80
CA ILE A 459 -9.12 -1.15 -21.66
C ILE A 459 -9.32 -1.75 -20.27
N PRO A 460 -9.05 -1.03 -19.14
CA PRO A 460 -9.30 -1.56 -17.81
C PRO A 460 -10.81 -1.77 -17.56
N ASP A 461 -11.14 -2.61 -16.60
CA ASP A 461 -12.54 -2.86 -16.21
C ASP A 461 -13.12 -1.68 -15.43
N LEU A 462 -12.30 -1.04 -14.61
CA LEU A 462 -12.63 0.14 -13.81
C LEU A 462 -11.71 1.31 -14.19
N LEU A 463 -12.22 2.54 -14.03
CA LEU A 463 -11.47 3.76 -14.33
C LEU A 463 -11.51 4.75 -13.17
N GLY A 464 -10.37 5.35 -12.87
CA GLY A 464 -10.22 6.50 -11.99
C GLY A 464 -9.81 7.75 -12.76
N TRP A 465 -10.34 8.90 -12.36
CA TRP A 465 -9.95 10.20 -12.91
C TRP A 465 -9.09 10.98 -11.93
N ASN A 466 -7.89 11.38 -12.39
CA ASN A 466 -7.05 12.36 -11.70
C ASN A 466 -7.50 13.76 -12.13
N ILE A 467 -8.14 14.51 -11.22
CA ILE A 467 -8.74 15.81 -11.52
C ILE A 467 -8.47 16.82 -10.41
N TYR A 468 -8.03 18.02 -10.80
CA TYR A 468 -7.52 19.03 -9.87
C TYR A 468 -8.15 20.43 -10.03
N PRO A 469 -9.51 20.58 -10.07
CA PRO A 469 -10.13 21.89 -10.09
C PRO A 469 -9.74 22.73 -8.87
N GLY A 470 -9.36 23.99 -9.12
CA GLY A 470 -8.89 24.89 -8.08
C GLY A 470 -7.41 24.70 -7.72
N TRP A 471 -6.68 23.82 -8.41
CA TRP A 471 -5.24 23.67 -8.23
C TRP A 471 -4.48 23.90 -9.54
N TYR A 472 -4.42 22.95 -10.46
CA TYR A 472 -3.71 23.15 -11.72
C TYR A 472 -4.53 23.98 -12.71
N SER A 473 -3.84 24.83 -13.51
CA SER A 473 -4.45 25.52 -14.65
C SER A 473 -5.02 24.50 -15.65
N GLY A 474 -6.15 24.81 -16.26
CA GLY A 474 -6.81 23.91 -17.23
C GLY A 474 -7.88 23.00 -16.62
N TRP A 475 -7.91 22.79 -15.29
CA TRP A 475 -8.95 22.02 -14.61
C TRP A 475 -10.14 22.87 -14.15
N GLY A 476 -10.06 24.20 -14.28
CA GLY A 476 -11.08 25.14 -13.82
C GLY A 476 -10.99 25.47 -12.33
N THR A 477 -12.01 26.15 -11.83
CA THR A 477 -12.08 26.58 -10.44
C THR A 477 -12.57 25.45 -9.52
N ARG A 478 -12.28 25.54 -8.21
CA ARG A 478 -12.81 24.61 -7.20
C ARG A 478 -14.34 24.48 -7.25
N ASP A 479 -15.06 25.58 -7.49
CA ASP A 479 -16.52 25.58 -7.56
C ASP A 479 -17.07 24.91 -8.84
N GLY A 480 -16.23 24.71 -9.86
CA GLY A 480 -16.51 23.97 -11.08
C GLY A 480 -16.39 22.45 -10.96
N PHE A 481 -15.94 21.92 -9.83
CA PHE A 481 -15.64 20.49 -9.63
C PHE A 481 -16.82 19.59 -10.05
N GLY A 482 -18.03 19.91 -9.59
CA GLY A 482 -19.24 19.12 -9.92
C GLY A 482 -19.56 19.06 -11.42
N LYS A 483 -19.39 20.18 -12.15
CA LYS A 483 -19.61 20.21 -13.61
C LYS A 483 -18.61 19.32 -14.34
N LEU A 484 -17.35 19.28 -13.87
CA LEU A 484 -16.33 18.42 -14.44
C LEU A 484 -16.66 16.95 -14.22
N LEU A 485 -17.13 16.56 -13.02
CA LEU A 485 -17.56 15.19 -12.73
C LEU A 485 -18.70 14.77 -13.67
N ASP A 486 -19.70 15.63 -13.88
CA ASP A 486 -20.83 15.35 -14.77
C ASP A 486 -20.38 15.17 -16.22
N ALA A 487 -19.40 15.95 -16.68
CA ALA A 487 -18.81 15.79 -18.00
C ALA A 487 -18.02 14.45 -18.13
N ARG A 488 -17.20 14.09 -17.13
CA ARG A 488 -16.40 12.85 -17.16
C ARG A 488 -17.24 11.57 -17.09
N ARG A 489 -18.46 11.62 -16.60
CA ARG A 489 -19.36 10.47 -16.58
C ARG A 489 -19.56 9.85 -17.97
N GLN A 490 -19.55 10.66 -19.03
CA GLN A 490 -19.72 10.20 -20.40
C GLN A 490 -18.49 9.49 -20.96
N ASP A 491 -17.31 9.72 -20.38
CA ASP A 491 -16.02 9.15 -20.83
C ASP A 491 -15.74 7.77 -20.23
N SER A 492 -16.53 7.31 -19.26
CA SER A 492 -16.31 6.03 -18.60
C SER A 492 -17.08 4.89 -19.28
N ARG A 493 -16.45 3.72 -19.41
CA ARG A 493 -17.03 2.54 -20.06
C ARG A 493 -18.34 2.06 -19.40
N GLN A 494 -18.43 2.19 -18.08
CA GLN A 494 -19.55 1.70 -17.29
C GLN A 494 -20.49 2.82 -16.81
N GLY A 495 -20.28 4.07 -17.25
CA GLY A 495 -21.06 5.23 -16.82
C GLY A 495 -20.81 5.68 -15.37
N GLY A 496 -19.98 4.97 -14.59
CA GLY A 496 -19.49 5.35 -13.26
C GLY A 496 -17.97 5.27 -13.19
N PHE A 497 -17.35 6.05 -12.31
CA PHE A 497 -15.90 6.09 -12.11
C PHE A 497 -15.55 6.47 -10.67
N CYS A 498 -14.28 6.33 -10.27
CA CYS A 498 -13.77 6.98 -9.06
C CYS A 498 -12.96 8.23 -9.40
N VAL A 499 -12.82 9.13 -8.44
CA VAL A 499 -11.82 10.20 -8.49
C VAL A 499 -10.57 9.65 -7.84
N SER A 500 -9.60 9.24 -8.67
CA SER A 500 -8.37 8.57 -8.22
C SER A 500 -7.33 9.53 -7.67
N GLU A 501 -7.40 10.82 -8.06
CA GLU A 501 -6.58 11.86 -7.47
C GLU A 501 -7.31 13.21 -7.51
N TYR A 502 -7.24 13.94 -6.40
CA TYR A 502 -7.63 15.35 -6.29
C TYR A 502 -7.00 15.97 -5.04
N GLY A 503 -6.80 17.28 -5.06
CA GLY A 503 -6.25 17.99 -3.91
C GLY A 503 -5.54 19.28 -4.29
N ALA A 504 -4.89 19.89 -3.31
CA ALA A 504 -4.10 21.12 -3.45
C ALA A 504 -2.90 21.06 -2.49
N GLY A 505 -1.82 21.79 -2.81
CA GLY A 505 -0.68 21.95 -1.94
C GLY A 505 -0.97 22.87 -0.75
N ALA A 506 -0.24 22.66 0.35
CA ALA A 506 -0.25 23.53 1.51
C ALA A 506 1.04 23.47 2.32
N ASN A 507 1.56 24.62 2.67
CA ASN A 507 2.60 24.78 3.68
C ASN A 507 1.96 25.24 5.00
N VAL A 508 2.16 24.44 6.07
CA VAL A 508 1.57 24.70 7.41
C VAL A 508 2.05 25.99 8.09
N ASN A 509 3.05 26.66 7.50
CA ASN A 509 3.56 27.96 7.96
C ASN A 509 3.09 29.14 7.09
N GLN A 510 2.24 28.88 6.07
CA GLN A 510 1.75 29.91 5.15
C GLN A 510 0.23 30.02 5.30
N HIS A 511 -0.24 31.23 5.61
CA HIS A 511 -1.64 31.45 5.96
C HIS A 511 -2.19 32.71 5.32
N GLU A 512 -3.47 32.67 4.90
CA GLU A 512 -4.18 33.79 4.33
C GLU A 512 -5.66 33.74 4.71
N GLN A 513 -6.21 34.87 5.22
CA GLN A 513 -7.59 34.91 5.73
C GLN A 513 -8.66 34.71 4.65
N LYS A 514 -8.39 35.14 3.43
CA LYS A 514 -9.25 34.97 2.23
C LYS A 514 -8.37 34.54 1.07
N PRO A 515 -7.97 33.27 1.06
CA PRO A 515 -6.97 32.79 0.10
C PRO A 515 -7.53 32.85 -1.32
N LYS A 516 -6.66 33.23 -2.25
CA LYS A 516 -6.89 33.08 -3.68
C LYS A 516 -6.16 31.84 -4.16
N GLN A 517 -6.59 31.32 -5.32
CA GLN A 517 -5.89 30.19 -5.93
C GLN A 517 -4.41 30.52 -6.13
N PRO A 518 -3.50 29.82 -5.46
CA PRO A 518 -2.07 30.03 -5.64
C PRO A 518 -1.61 29.44 -6.98
N ARG A 519 -0.42 29.80 -7.41
CA ARG A 519 0.24 29.10 -8.51
C ARG A 519 0.78 27.77 -8.00
N PRO A 520 0.50 26.63 -8.68
CA PRO A 520 0.97 25.31 -8.25
C PRO A 520 2.50 25.14 -8.18
N ASP A 521 3.21 25.93 -9.02
CA ASP A 521 4.68 26.02 -9.04
C ASP A 521 5.23 27.19 -8.22
N GLY A 522 4.35 27.92 -7.49
CA GLY A 522 4.67 29.08 -6.68
C GLY A 522 5.27 28.73 -5.33
N GLN A 523 5.81 29.77 -4.65
CA GLN A 523 6.39 29.63 -3.32
C GLN A 523 5.38 29.81 -2.17
N TRP A 524 4.13 30.21 -2.50
CA TRP A 524 3.10 30.53 -1.52
C TRP A 524 1.91 29.61 -1.68
N HIS A 525 1.74 28.66 -0.72
CA HIS A 525 0.66 27.69 -0.67
C HIS A 525 -0.04 27.77 0.69
N PRO A 526 -0.97 28.74 0.90
CA PRO A 526 -1.64 28.91 2.18
C PRO A 526 -2.51 27.71 2.52
N GLU A 527 -2.43 27.26 3.75
CA GLU A 527 -3.13 26.06 4.24
C GLU A 527 -4.65 26.16 4.08
N GLU A 528 -5.19 27.36 4.24
CA GLU A 528 -6.61 27.63 4.08
C GLU A 528 -7.12 27.36 2.66
N TRP A 529 -6.27 27.55 1.63
CA TRP A 529 -6.65 27.22 0.26
C TRP A 529 -6.80 25.72 0.05
N GLN A 530 -5.89 24.91 0.59
CA GLN A 530 -6.01 23.45 0.56
C GLN A 530 -7.34 23.03 1.18
N ALA A 531 -7.65 23.51 2.37
CA ALA A 531 -8.90 23.17 3.07
C ALA A 531 -10.14 23.50 2.21
N GLU A 532 -10.19 24.68 1.59
CA GLU A 532 -11.30 25.13 0.74
C GLU A 532 -11.46 24.29 -0.53
N VAL A 533 -10.34 23.85 -1.16
CA VAL A 533 -10.39 22.94 -2.31
C VAL A 533 -10.96 21.59 -1.91
N HIS A 534 -10.53 21.03 -0.79
CA HIS A 534 -11.04 19.74 -0.30
C HIS A 534 -12.51 19.81 0.13
N GLU A 535 -12.93 20.90 0.76
CA GLU A 535 -14.34 21.14 1.12
C GLU A 535 -15.25 21.17 -0.12
N ALA A 536 -14.83 21.90 -1.18
CA ALA A 536 -15.57 22.00 -2.42
C ALA A 536 -15.62 20.67 -3.20
N ALA A 537 -14.48 19.97 -3.28
CA ALA A 537 -14.38 18.67 -3.95
C ALA A 537 -15.29 17.63 -3.28
N TRP A 538 -15.24 17.50 -1.96
CA TRP A 538 -16.08 16.59 -1.21
C TRP A 538 -17.56 16.90 -1.35
N ALA A 539 -17.95 18.18 -1.25
CA ALA A 539 -19.33 18.61 -1.45
C ALA A 539 -19.88 18.24 -2.83
N ALA A 540 -19.03 18.33 -3.88
CA ALA A 540 -19.40 17.95 -5.24
C ALA A 540 -19.52 16.44 -5.42
N MET A 541 -18.58 15.65 -4.88
CA MET A 541 -18.56 14.18 -5.03
C MET A 541 -19.68 13.50 -4.23
N LYS A 542 -19.92 13.93 -3.01
CA LYS A 542 -20.94 13.36 -2.11
C LYS A 542 -22.37 13.39 -2.71
N GLN A 543 -22.64 14.32 -3.64
CA GLN A 543 -23.93 14.46 -4.32
C GLN A 543 -24.05 13.62 -5.60
N ARG A 544 -23.01 12.83 -5.94
CA ARG A 544 -22.92 12.09 -7.21
C ARG A 544 -22.63 10.60 -6.98
N PRO A 545 -23.67 9.76 -6.80
CA PRO A 545 -23.50 8.33 -6.55
C PRO A 545 -22.70 7.57 -7.63
N PHE A 546 -22.67 8.08 -8.87
CA PHE A 546 -21.84 7.52 -9.94
C PHE A 546 -20.33 7.69 -9.71
N VAL A 547 -19.91 8.55 -8.79
CA VAL A 547 -18.54 8.59 -8.26
C VAL A 547 -18.46 7.56 -7.15
N TRP A 548 -18.10 6.31 -7.52
CA TRP A 548 -18.12 5.19 -6.61
C TRP A 548 -16.97 5.13 -5.61
N GLY A 549 -15.94 5.98 -5.76
CA GLY A 549 -14.81 6.09 -4.84
C GLY A 549 -14.09 7.42 -4.98
N THR A 550 -13.43 7.84 -3.93
CA THR A 550 -12.66 9.10 -3.88
C THR A 550 -11.31 8.86 -3.25
N PHE A 551 -10.22 9.38 -3.83
CA PHE A 551 -8.86 9.19 -3.34
C PHE A 551 -8.12 10.53 -3.29
N VAL A 552 -7.90 11.05 -2.09
CA VAL A 552 -7.17 12.30 -1.90
C VAL A 552 -5.72 12.15 -2.33
N TRP A 553 -5.20 13.05 -3.12
CA TRP A 553 -3.78 13.19 -3.39
C TRP A 553 -3.17 14.28 -2.51
N ASN A 554 -2.49 13.93 -1.44
CA ASN A 554 -2.00 12.64 -0.97
C ASN A 554 -2.27 12.54 0.55
N MET A 555 -2.12 11.34 1.15
CA MET A 555 -2.20 11.22 2.61
C MET A 555 -1.06 11.97 3.29
N PHE A 556 0.15 11.87 2.75
CA PHE A 556 1.36 12.46 3.29
C PHE A 556 2.05 13.33 2.24
N ASP A 557 2.69 14.42 2.66
CA ASP A 557 3.71 15.04 1.84
C ASP A 557 4.82 14.03 1.55
N PHE A 558 5.49 14.13 0.41
CA PHE A 558 6.53 13.19 0.00
C PHE A 558 7.63 13.87 -0.81
N ALA A 559 8.79 13.20 -0.94
CA ALA A 559 9.92 13.77 -1.64
C ALA A 559 9.78 13.68 -3.16
N VAL A 560 10.05 14.82 -3.82
CA VAL A 560 10.20 14.92 -5.27
C VAL A 560 11.36 15.88 -5.54
N SER A 561 12.51 15.35 -5.94
CA SER A 561 13.75 16.12 -6.08
C SER A 561 13.65 17.32 -7.03
N THR A 562 12.73 17.28 -7.99
CA THR A 562 12.53 18.33 -9.00
C THR A 562 11.53 19.40 -8.61
N ARG A 563 10.78 19.24 -7.50
CA ARG A 563 9.81 20.24 -7.04
C ARG A 563 10.45 21.27 -6.11
N HIS A 564 10.07 22.54 -6.33
CA HIS A 564 10.58 23.69 -5.57
C HIS A 564 9.44 24.65 -5.21
N GLU A 565 8.29 24.13 -4.85
CA GLU A 565 7.04 24.86 -4.61
C GLU A 565 6.70 24.95 -3.12
N GLY A 566 5.75 25.80 -2.77
CA GLY A 566 5.24 25.95 -1.39
C GLY A 566 6.28 26.44 -0.39
N GLY A 567 7.42 26.98 -0.83
CA GLY A 567 8.54 27.35 0.06
C GLY A 567 9.29 26.15 0.66
N MET A 568 9.10 24.96 0.12
CA MET A 568 9.72 23.72 0.59
C MET A 568 10.32 22.94 -0.59
N PRO A 569 11.62 23.15 -0.91
CA PRO A 569 12.26 22.43 -1.99
C PRO A 569 12.29 20.92 -1.75
N GLY A 570 12.24 20.16 -2.85
CA GLY A 570 12.28 18.69 -2.82
C GLY A 570 11.00 18.03 -2.33
N ARG A 571 9.84 18.71 -2.42
CA ARG A 571 8.61 18.20 -1.82
C ARG A 571 7.38 18.42 -2.68
N ASN A 572 6.54 17.38 -2.76
CA ASN A 572 5.14 17.51 -3.10
C ASN A 572 4.36 17.75 -1.80
N ASP A 573 3.76 18.92 -1.65
CA ASP A 573 3.14 19.41 -0.42
C ASP A 573 1.62 19.22 -0.38
N LYS A 574 1.08 18.32 -1.25
CA LYS A 574 -0.36 18.03 -1.30
C LYS A 574 -0.83 17.04 -0.21
N GLY A 575 0.06 16.57 0.65
CA GLY A 575 -0.30 15.71 1.78
C GLY A 575 -1.32 16.37 2.71
N LEU A 576 -2.19 15.54 3.31
CA LEU A 576 -3.04 15.94 4.43
C LEU A 576 -2.25 15.97 5.74
N VAL A 577 -1.09 15.32 5.77
CA VAL A 577 -0.15 15.27 6.89
C VAL A 577 1.25 15.60 6.36
N THR A 578 2.03 16.33 7.14
CA THR A 578 3.40 16.70 6.76
C THR A 578 4.29 15.47 6.53
N TYR A 579 5.37 15.64 5.76
CA TYR A 579 6.29 14.57 5.37
C TYR A 579 6.90 13.80 6.55
N ASP A 580 7.11 14.50 7.69
CA ASP A 580 7.61 13.91 8.93
C ASP A 580 6.52 13.29 9.83
N ARG A 581 5.26 13.24 9.36
CA ARG A 581 4.06 12.75 10.04
C ARG A 581 3.65 13.51 11.30
N LYS A 582 4.28 14.66 11.62
CA LYS A 582 4.05 15.36 12.88
C LYS A 582 2.84 16.27 12.89
N ILE A 583 2.51 16.87 11.74
CA ILE A 583 1.42 17.85 11.67
C ILE A 583 0.35 17.36 10.71
N LYS A 584 -0.85 17.19 11.24
CA LYS A 584 -2.08 17.02 10.45
C LYS A 584 -2.55 18.41 10.05
N LYS A 585 -2.74 18.62 8.71
CA LYS A 585 -3.21 19.89 8.15
C LYS A 585 -4.71 20.03 8.35
N ASP A 586 -5.26 21.23 8.19
CA ASP A 586 -6.69 21.49 8.41
C ASP A 586 -7.59 20.57 7.57
N ALA A 587 -7.21 20.26 6.33
CA ALA A 587 -7.94 19.36 5.45
C ALA A 587 -8.00 17.91 5.99
N PHE A 588 -7.03 17.44 6.80
CA PHE A 588 -7.11 16.16 7.49
C PHE A 588 -8.33 16.13 8.43
N TYR A 589 -8.49 17.16 9.26
CA TYR A 589 -9.59 17.24 10.22
C TYR A 589 -10.94 17.44 9.55
N PHE A 590 -10.97 18.10 8.38
CA PHE A 590 -12.18 18.16 7.55
C PHE A 590 -12.63 16.76 7.14
N TYR A 591 -11.71 15.92 6.62
CA TYR A 591 -12.07 14.55 6.26
C TYR A 591 -12.37 13.68 7.48
N GLN A 592 -11.65 13.84 8.58
CA GLN A 592 -11.95 13.13 9.81
C GLN A 592 -13.39 13.42 10.29
N ALA A 593 -13.85 14.66 10.19
CA ALA A 593 -15.24 15.02 10.51
C ALA A 593 -16.25 14.30 9.60
N ASN A 594 -15.94 14.18 8.32
CA ASN A 594 -16.86 13.60 7.32
C ASN A 594 -16.80 12.06 7.21
N TRP A 595 -15.65 11.44 7.50
CA TRP A 595 -15.40 10.02 7.24
C TRP A 595 -15.36 9.16 8.51
N SER A 596 -14.91 9.75 9.65
CA SER A 596 -14.76 8.99 10.87
C SER A 596 -16.07 8.91 11.66
N GLY A 597 -16.35 7.75 12.23
CA GLY A 597 -17.43 7.56 13.21
C GLY A 597 -17.10 8.10 14.60
N GLU A 598 -15.81 8.28 14.90
CA GLU A 598 -15.36 8.76 16.22
C GLU A 598 -15.69 10.24 16.45
N PRO A 599 -16.15 10.61 17.64
CA PRO A 599 -16.45 12.00 17.98
C PRO A 599 -15.24 12.91 17.82
N MET A 600 -15.35 13.98 17.02
CA MET A 600 -14.28 14.93 16.79
C MET A 600 -14.78 16.38 16.76
N LEU A 601 -13.88 17.32 17.12
CA LEU A 601 -14.08 18.75 17.11
C LEU A 601 -12.73 19.44 16.90
N TYR A 602 -12.62 20.32 15.91
CA TYR A 602 -11.36 20.99 15.57
C TYR A 602 -11.60 22.40 15.04
N ILE A 603 -10.87 23.38 15.58
CA ILE A 603 -10.87 24.77 15.12
C ILE A 603 -9.86 24.89 14.00
N ALA A 604 -10.34 25.16 12.77
CA ALA A 604 -9.49 25.35 11.59
C ALA A 604 -8.71 26.68 11.64
N SER A 605 -7.69 26.81 10.80
CA SER A 605 -6.77 27.95 10.74
C SER A 605 -6.12 28.30 12.09
N ARG A 606 -5.97 27.31 12.97
CA ARG A 606 -5.40 27.50 14.31
C ARG A 606 -3.92 27.88 14.29
N ARG A 607 -3.18 27.50 13.23
CA ARG A 607 -1.77 27.85 13.03
C ARG A 607 -1.57 29.28 12.54
N PHE A 608 -2.62 29.88 11.98
CA PHE A 608 -2.64 31.29 11.62
C PHE A 608 -2.80 32.15 12.90
N ILE A 609 -1.75 32.19 13.72
CA ILE A 609 -1.80 32.82 15.04
C ILE A 609 -1.92 34.34 14.92
N GLU A 610 -1.07 34.98 14.09
CA GLU A 610 -1.02 36.43 13.92
C GLU A 610 -2.07 36.93 12.95
N ARG A 611 -3.06 37.64 13.44
CA ARG A 611 -4.15 38.24 12.66
C ARG A 611 -3.92 39.73 12.47
N THR A 612 -4.13 40.21 11.24
CA THR A 612 -4.04 41.63 10.91
C THR A 612 -5.41 42.29 10.76
N ASN A 613 -6.48 41.51 10.64
CA ASN A 613 -7.85 41.99 10.57
C ASN A 613 -8.60 41.66 11.85
N ALA A 614 -9.15 42.69 12.48
CA ALA A 614 -9.95 42.53 13.67
C ALA A 614 -11.22 41.70 13.46
N MET A 615 -11.77 41.73 12.22
CA MET A 615 -12.95 40.94 11.87
C MET A 615 -12.53 39.70 11.08
N THR A 616 -12.83 38.52 11.62
CA THR A 616 -12.46 37.25 11.04
C THR A 616 -13.60 36.24 11.10
N ASP A 617 -13.59 35.27 10.20
CA ASP A 617 -14.49 34.11 10.31
C ASP A 617 -13.80 33.00 11.14
N VAL A 618 -14.58 32.31 11.96
CA VAL A 618 -14.13 31.13 12.71
C VAL A 618 -14.79 29.91 12.11
N LYS A 619 -13.97 29.00 11.57
CA LYS A 619 -14.39 27.74 10.97
C LYS A 619 -14.08 26.60 11.93
N ILE A 620 -15.03 25.70 12.12
CA ILE A 620 -14.89 24.54 12.98
C ILE A 620 -15.33 23.29 12.22
N TYR A 621 -14.51 22.24 12.24
CA TYR A 621 -14.86 20.90 11.75
C TYR A 621 -15.33 20.03 12.90
N SER A 622 -16.51 19.43 12.76
CA SER A 622 -17.05 18.53 13.78
C SER A 622 -18.14 17.64 13.22
N ASN A 623 -18.11 16.38 13.58
CA ASN A 623 -19.20 15.45 13.32
C ASN A 623 -20.28 15.45 14.45
N ALA A 624 -20.22 16.40 15.36
CA ALA A 624 -21.29 16.65 16.35
C ALA A 624 -22.38 17.53 15.76
N GLY A 625 -23.65 17.16 15.93
CA GLY A 625 -24.78 17.91 15.34
C GLY A 625 -25.01 19.32 15.89
N THR A 626 -24.29 19.72 16.95
CA THR A 626 -24.38 21.07 17.55
C THR A 626 -23.02 21.45 18.09
N VAL A 627 -22.54 22.62 17.70
CA VAL A 627 -21.26 23.20 18.13
C VAL A 627 -21.50 24.56 18.74
N GLU A 628 -20.84 24.89 19.87
CA GLU A 628 -20.81 26.18 20.50
C GLU A 628 -19.42 26.80 20.33
N LEU A 629 -19.38 28.08 19.94
CA LEU A 629 -18.16 28.87 19.90
C LEU A 629 -18.11 29.86 21.06
N LEU A 630 -16.93 29.96 21.67
CA LEU A 630 -16.64 31.00 22.69
C LEU A 630 -15.42 31.81 22.24
N LEU A 631 -15.47 33.11 22.47
CA LEU A 631 -14.36 34.06 22.32
C LEU A 631 -14.06 34.69 23.70
N ASN A 632 -12.84 34.53 24.20
CA ASN A 632 -12.39 35.05 25.49
C ASN A 632 -13.34 34.66 26.65
N GLY A 633 -13.85 33.43 26.63
CA GLY A 633 -14.78 32.88 27.59
C GLY A 633 -16.26 33.28 27.41
N LYS A 634 -16.57 34.20 26.46
CA LYS A 634 -17.93 34.61 26.17
C LYS A 634 -18.51 33.78 25.01
N SER A 635 -19.68 33.16 25.21
CA SER A 635 -20.36 32.41 24.17
C SER A 635 -20.81 33.32 22.99
N LEU A 636 -20.49 32.93 21.77
CA LEU A 636 -20.98 33.51 20.53
C LEU A 636 -22.18 32.73 19.97
N GLY A 637 -22.72 31.81 20.76
CA GLY A 637 -23.88 31.01 20.41
C GLY A 637 -23.57 29.62 19.89
N LYS A 638 -24.64 28.87 19.65
CA LYS A 638 -24.61 27.49 19.11
C LYS A 638 -25.09 27.47 17.68
N ARG A 639 -24.42 26.60 16.86
CA ARG A 639 -24.85 26.32 15.50
C ARG A 639 -25.22 24.85 15.36
N ARG A 640 -26.25 24.61 14.49
CA ARG A 640 -26.74 23.27 14.08
C ARG A 640 -26.78 23.12 12.56
N ASP A 641 -26.39 24.17 11.85
CA ASP A 641 -26.50 24.36 10.40
C ASP A 641 -25.19 24.04 9.65
N GLY A 642 -24.35 23.19 10.26
CA GLY A 642 -23.12 22.74 9.62
C GLY A 642 -23.40 21.97 8.33
N THR A 643 -22.84 22.43 7.22
CA THR A 643 -22.89 21.73 5.93
C THR A 643 -21.61 20.94 5.75
N ASN A 644 -21.71 19.64 5.47
CA ASN A 644 -20.56 18.74 5.40
C ASN A 644 -19.65 18.83 6.65
N ASP A 645 -20.27 18.87 7.84
CA ASP A 645 -19.58 18.93 9.13
C ASP A 645 -18.66 20.16 9.31
N VAL A 646 -18.94 21.25 8.57
CA VAL A 646 -18.28 22.55 8.66
C VAL A 646 -19.23 23.57 9.28
N PHE A 647 -18.83 24.17 10.40
CA PHE A 647 -19.57 25.21 11.10
C PHE A 647 -18.79 26.52 11.02
N ILE A 648 -19.44 27.60 10.59
CA ILE A 648 -18.78 28.91 10.36
C ILE A 648 -19.50 30.00 11.16
N TRP A 649 -18.77 30.69 12.03
CA TRP A 649 -19.19 31.96 12.62
C TRP A 649 -18.53 33.09 11.80
N GLN A 650 -19.36 33.83 11.09
CA GLN A 650 -18.90 34.96 10.27
C GLN A 650 -18.74 36.22 11.13
N HIS A 651 -17.80 37.06 10.72
CA HIS A 651 -17.61 38.40 11.30
C HIS A 651 -17.37 38.42 12.81
N VAL A 652 -16.58 37.46 13.33
CA VAL A 652 -16.16 37.43 14.72
C VAL A 652 -15.17 38.57 14.98
N GLN A 653 -15.49 39.45 15.94
CA GLN A 653 -14.67 40.61 16.27
C GLN A 653 -13.61 40.23 17.31
N LEU A 654 -12.34 40.22 16.89
CA LEU A 654 -11.18 40.02 17.77
C LEU A 654 -10.87 41.31 18.57
N GLN A 655 -10.35 41.17 19.76
CA GLN A 655 -9.78 42.25 20.55
C GLN A 655 -8.28 42.44 20.23
N PRO A 656 -7.71 43.66 20.34
CA PRO A 656 -6.26 43.83 20.23
C PRO A 656 -5.50 42.91 21.21
N GLY A 657 -4.42 42.30 20.75
CA GLY A 657 -3.66 41.32 21.50
C GLY A 657 -4.24 39.91 21.43
N GLU A 658 -4.09 39.14 22.52
CA GLU A 658 -4.47 37.72 22.54
C GLU A 658 -5.98 37.51 22.63
N ASN A 659 -6.46 36.58 21.80
CA ASN A 659 -7.85 36.11 21.78
C ASN A 659 -7.88 34.61 21.93
N ARG A 660 -8.52 34.10 22.96
CA ARG A 660 -8.77 32.68 23.14
C ARG A 660 -10.05 32.28 22.42
N ILE A 661 -9.89 31.42 21.40
CA ILE A 661 -10.98 30.79 20.67
C ILE A 661 -11.21 29.42 21.29
N GLU A 662 -12.45 29.11 21.65
CA GLU A 662 -12.82 27.83 22.22
C GLU A 662 -14.08 27.29 21.57
N ALA A 663 -14.07 26.00 21.20
CA ALA A 663 -15.22 25.28 20.67
C ALA A 663 -15.67 24.20 21.67
N ARG A 664 -16.96 23.96 21.77
CA ARG A 664 -17.56 22.90 22.60
C ARG A 664 -18.67 22.18 21.86
N ALA A 665 -18.69 20.86 22.00
CA ALA A 665 -19.73 20.01 21.40
C ALA A 665 -20.03 18.80 22.30
N LYS A 666 -21.06 18.02 21.90
CA LYS A 666 -21.36 16.72 22.52
C LYS A 666 -21.77 15.73 21.41
N ARG A 667 -21.20 14.51 21.44
CA ARG A 667 -21.60 13.40 20.56
C ARG A 667 -21.54 12.07 21.31
N GLY A 668 -22.58 11.24 21.18
CA GLY A 668 -22.61 9.92 21.81
C GLY A 668 -22.37 9.94 23.33
N GLY A 669 -22.85 10.97 24.03
CA GLY A 669 -22.65 11.14 25.48
C GLY A 669 -21.26 11.71 25.86
N ARG A 670 -20.31 11.81 24.93
CA ARG A 670 -18.98 12.40 25.17
C ARG A 670 -19.02 13.92 24.98
N SER A 671 -18.42 14.67 25.94
CA SER A 671 -18.17 16.11 25.79
C SER A 671 -16.86 16.32 25.04
N LEU A 672 -16.89 17.21 24.05
CA LEU A 672 -15.74 17.59 23.21
C LEU A 672 -15.42 19.06 23.49
N SER A 673 -14.13 19.39 23.53
CA SER A 673 -13.65 20.76 23.59
C SER A 673 -12.35 20.88 22.77
N ASP A 674 -12.19 22.01 22.09
CA ASP A 674 -10.96 22.40 21.41
C ASP A 674 -10.71 23.88 21.62
N SER A 675 -9.43 24.30 21.65
CA SER A 675 -9.09 25.71 21.81
C SER A 675 -7.78 26.07 21.13
N CYS A 676 -7.68 27.33 20.69
CA CYS A 676 -6.45 27.93 20.19
C CYS A 676 -6.39 29.40 20.63
N VAL A 677 -5.23 30.04 20.44
CA VAL A 677 -5.02 31.46 20.69
C VAL A 677 -4.65 32.15 19.38
N TRP A 678 -5.35 33.24 19.06
CA TRP A 678 -4.99 34.15 17.97
C TRP A 678 -4.61 35.50 18.52
N SER A 679 -3.64 36.16 17.92
CA SER A 679 -3.17 37.50 18.32
C SER A 679 -3.51 38.51 17.23
N LEU A 680 -4.31 39.51 17.55
CA LEU A 680 -4.55 40.65 16.67
C LEU A 680 -3.46 41.71 16.90
N LYS A 681 -2.69 41.96 15.83
CA LYS A 681 -1.67 43.01 15.77
C LYS A 681 -2.27 44.36 15.43
#